data_2b091cd5e479b317f3982ad2cabf7a5d
#
_entry.id   2b091cd5e479b317f3982ad2cabf7a5d
#
_cell.length_a   1.000
_cell.length_b   1.000
_cell.length_c   1.000
_cell.angle_alpha   90.00
_cell.angle_beta   90.00
_cell.angle_gamma   90.00
#
_symmetry.space_group_name_H-M   'P 1'
#
loop_
_entity.id
_entity.type
_entity.pdbx_description
1 polymer ?
#
loop_
_entity_poly.entity_id
_entity_poly.type
_entity_poly.pdbx_seq_one_letter_code
_entity_poly.pdbx_strand_id
1 'polypeptide(L)'
;MPESNETLLSYGLNFNTSTHFNDHFYNTSSPTDFLGFDSGERAIRKVVPQRLHNNNPSQVDEVTSRGFRNDWRVHEHRPIADQRINLMISRYRFTEKGTKLGITGALNYSYSSHTYSEMLNARFGVYNTVSDEPEYIYKYVDNQYSIDAKLGGMLNITFIKGNNKFEFRNIFNQQGKNRYTIRNGWQNISALYMQEKREYLYSSRTTYSGQFAGSHKIKSSEIDWIAGYSYAGLNQPDRRMINREENLIYGDKYYGMMAIDQNEITRDFVNLDEHTFSGSLNYTLSLGKGHTTTSQIKAGLFGEYKSRDYNNRQFFYRFNQYNLPENFVYQDVVNEILKPDNYGQNKLYIYEDTDNRNSYKGQNVLTAGYLSYKFSIGLFNMLAGVRIESNRMKLTNYTKIYEFDTADREYNQFDIFPSLNASYNLDTKNIIRLAYGISTNRQEFREVSPSVYYDFNLFSDVKGNTDLKNATIHNLDLRYEYYPSKDEYITFALFYKYFKNPIEWTYLDAGGSYTYTFENALSANNYGAEIDMKKSLDFVGLDNFTLGLNAALISSQINFDSSSMETDRPMQGQSPYLVNTSLYYDSKKTGISVGILYNRIGKRIVGIGRVDTGSGASINNDVPDTYELPRDLLDFVLTKRIGKHIEFKANFKDILNQQVVFAQYPRFEDEDGNINKRKQVSKSFRPGTDIYIGLQITF
;
A
#
# COMPACT_ATOMS: atom_id res chain seq x y z
N MET A 1 -11.63 9.73 26.72
CA MET A 1 -11.47 11.03 27.41
C MET A 1 -10.04 11.12 27.87
N PRO A 2 -9.32 12.25 27.73
CA PRO A 2 -7.94 12.37 28.22
C PRO A 2 -7.84 12.13 29.72
N GLU A 3 -6.72 11.56 30.16
CA GLU A 3 -6.45 11.27 31.57
C GLU A 3 -5.70 12.42 32.26
N SER A 4 -5.00 13.24 31.48
CA SER A 4 -4.20 14.40 31.92
C SER A 4 -4.45 15.62 31.06
N ASN A 5 -4.18 16.79 31.65
CA ASN A 5 -4.07 18.06 30.94
C ASN A 5 -2.62 18.24 30.53
N GLU A 6 -2.30 17.92 29.29
CA GLU A 6 -0.91 18.03 28.81
C GLU A 6 -0.83 18.60 27.40
N THR A 7 0.29 19.20 27.10
CA THR A 7 0.70 19.58 25.75
C THR A 7 2.01 18.90 25.46
N LEU A 8 2.07 18.18 24.36
CA LEU A 8 3.29 17.52 23.88
C LEU A 8 3.71 18.16 22.56
N LEU A 9 4.94 18.62 22.51
CA LEU A 9 5.57 19.12 21.28
C LEU A 9 6.81 18.27 21.02
N SER A 10 6.92 17.71 19.81
CA SER A 10 8.15 17.04 19.39
C SER A 10 8.63 17.54 18.05
N TYR A 11 9.95 17.70 17.94
CA TYR A 11 10.64 18.00 16.70
C TYR A 11 11.75 16.98 16.48
N GLY A 12 11.86 16.48 15.26
CA GLY A 12 12.84 15.48 14.90
C GLY A 12 13.41 15.69 13.52
N LEU A 13 14.67 15.31 13.37
CA LEU A 13 15.42 15.26 12.11
C LEU A 13 15.70 13.80 11.78
N ASN A 14 15.60 13.44 10.50
CA ASN A 14 15.98 12.11 10.03
C ASN A 14 16.99 12.25 8.88
N PHE A 15 18.03 11.43 8.93
CA PHE A 15 19.08 11.35 7.92
C PHE A 15 19.09 9.93 7.35
N ASN A 16 19.07 9.80 6.05
CA ASN A 16 19.26 8.51 5.37
C ASN A 16 20.60 8.54 4.61
N THR A 17 21.42 7.52 4.79
CA THR A 17 22.78 7.47 4.22
C THR A 17 22.84 7.42 2.69
N SER A 18 21.76 6.95 2.04
CA SER A 18 21.68 6.92 0.58
C SER A 18 21.11 8.22 -0.03
N THR A 19 20.47 9.06 0.78
CA THR A 19 19.72 10.22 0.30
C THR A 19 20.36 11.54 0.66
N HIS A 20 20.64 11.74 1.96
CA HIS A 20 21.04 13.05 2.47
C HIS A 20 22.49 13.37 2.14
N PHE A 21 22.74 14.65 1.82
CA PHE A 21 24.03 15.19 1.37
C PHE A 21 24.48 14.67 0.00
N ASN A 22 23.66 13.88 -0.69
CA ASN A 22 23.86 13.42 -2.06
C ASN A 22 22.96 14.19 -3.02
N ASP A 23 23.26 14.14 -4.31
CA ASP A 23 22.46 14.77 -5.34
C ASP A 23 21.08 14.10 -5.42
N HIS A 24 20.05 14.93 -5.33
CA HIS A 24 18.65 14.50 -5.35
C HIS A 24 17.91 15.29 -6.42
N PHE A 25 17.28 14.56 -7.33
CA PHE A 25 16.57 15.13 -8.48
C PHE A 25 15.08 15.10 -8.24
N TYR A 26 14.37 16.13 -8.66
CA TYR A 26 12.93 16.21 -8.50
C TYR A 26 12.26 16.94 -9.65
N ASN A 27 10.99 16.59 -9.88
CA ASN A 27 10.11 17.26 -10.83
C ASN A 27 9.76 18.68 -10.34
N THR A 28 9.48 19.58 -11.27
CA THR A 28 9.08 20.95 -10.95
C THR A 28 7.94 20.98 -9.93
N SER A 29 8.17 21.71 -8.83
CA SER A 29 7.26 21.81 -7.70
C SER A 29 6.16 22.84 -7.93
N SER A 30 5.06 22.70 -7.20
CA SER A 30 4.03 23.71 -7.00
C SER A 30 4.17 24.35 -5.61
N PRO A 31 3.71 25.60 -5.40
CA PRO A 31 3.88 26.30 -4.13
C PRO A 31 3.31 25.60 -2.89
N THR A 32 2.38 24.67 -3.07
CA THR A 32 1.72 23.94 -1.96
C THR A 32 2.15 22.50 -1.81
N ASP A 33 3.10 22.03 -2.61
CA ASP A 33 3.62 20.65 -2.54
C ASP A 33 4.17 20.30 -1.15
N PHE A 34 4.76 21.28 -0.44
CA PHE A 34 5.29 21.07 0.91
C PHE A 34 4.20 20.74 1.96
N LEU A 35 2.92 21.04 1.68
CA LEU A 35 1.77 20.63 2.49
C LEU A 35 1.08 19.37 1.93
N GLY A 36 1.55 18.87 0.79
CA GLY A 36 0.97 17.71 0.14
C GLY A 36 -0.19 18.00 -0.81
N PHE A 37 -0.49 19.27 -1.10
CA PHE A 37 -1.54 19.70 -2.03
C PHE A 37 -0.94 20.18 -3.36
N ASP A 38 -1.61 19.90 -4.47
CA ASP A 38 -1.32 20.60 -5.73
C ASP A 38 -2.05 21.95 -5.76
N SER A 39 -1.35 23.03 -6.15
CA SER A 39 -1.95 24.37 -6.26
C SER A 39 -2.79 24.56 -7.54
N GLY A 40 -2.93 23.52 -8.36
CA GLY A 40 -3.58 23.58 -9.67
C GLY A 40 -2.65 23.94 -10.83
N GLU A 41 -1.36 24.14 -10.58
CA GLU A 41 -0.42 24.47 -11.67
C GLU A 41 -0.21 23.32 -12.64
N ARG A 42 -0.41 22.06 -12.17
CA ARG A 42 -0.36 20.84 -12.99
C ARG A 42 -1.71 20.46 -13.59
N ALA A 43 -2.76 21.19 -13.28
CA ALA A 43 -4.11 20.88 -13.80
C ALA A 43 -4.20 21.12 -15.32
N ILE A 44 -5.12 20.39 -15.95
CA ILE A 44 -5.53 20.65 -17.32
C ILE A 44 -6.11 22.07 -17.40
N ARG A 45 -5.60 22.89 -18.30
CA ARG A 45 -6.04 24.28 -18.43
C ARG A 45 -7.40 24.38 -19.16
N LYS A 46 -8.11 25.48 -18.92
CA LYS A 46 -9.48 25.71 -19.47
C LYS A 46 -9.56 25.70 -21.00
N VAL A 47 -8.44 25.89 -21.67
CA VAL A 47 -8.36 25.83 -23.15
C VAL A 47 -8.51 24.40 -23.68
N VAL A 48 -8.26 23.39 -22.86
CA VAL A 48 -8.45 21.98 -23.22
C VAL A 48 -9.94 21.63 -23.07
N PRO A 49 -10.63 21.25 -24.19
CA PRO A 49 -12.03 20.87 -24.11
C PRO A 49 -12.25 19.58 -23.29
N GLN A 50 -13.50 19.27 -22.96
CA GLN A 50 -13.85 18.01 -22.31
C GLN A 50 -13.34 16.79 -23.08
N ARG A 51 -13.35 16.87 -24.41
CA ARG A 51 -12.72 15.93 -25.35
C ARG A 51 -12.03 16.71 -26.46
N LEU A 52 -10.75 16.43 -26.69
CA LEU A 52 -10.00 17.04 -27.80
C LEU A 52 -10.43 16.39 -29.14
N HIS A 53 -10.81 17.22 -30.12
CA HIS A 53 -11.03 16.76 -31.49
C HIS A 53 -9.70 16.72 -32.24
N ASN A 54 -9.06 15.54 -32.26
CA ASN A 54 -7.72 15.34 -32.84
C ASN A 54 -7.59 15.72 -34.32
N ASN A 55 -8.69 15.76 -35.06
CA ASN A 55 -8.79 16.20 -36.47
C ASN A 55 -9.15 17.69 -36.66
N ASN A 56 -9.15 18.47 -35.57
CA ASN A 56 -9.27 19.92 -35.64
C ASN A 56 -7.88 20.57 -35.40
N PRO A 57 -7.13 20.95 -36.47
CA PRO A 57 -5.75 21.43 -36.34
C PRO A 57 -5.62 22.67 -35.46
N SER A 58 -6.54 23.62 -35.54
CA SER A 58 -6.52 24.85 -34.76
C SER A 58 -6.68 24.58 -33.28
N GLN A 59 -7.56 23.64 -32.90
CA GLN A 59 -7.76 23.22 -31.50
C GLN A 59 -6.54 22.45 -30.99
N VAL A 60 -5.97 21.55 -31.79
CA VAL A 60 -4.77 20.78 -31.45
C VAL A 60 -3.58 21.71 -31.21
N ASP A 61 -3.35 22.69 -32.07
CA ASP A 61 -2.26 23.68 -31.95
C ASP A 61 -2.43 24.54 -30.67
N GLU A 62 -3.64 24.98 -30.38
CA GLU A 62 -3.93 25.76 -29.19
C GLU A 62 -3.69 24.92 -27.92
N VAL A 63 -4.17 23.66 -27.87
CA VAL A 63 -3.97 22.77 -26.75
C VAL A 63 -2.48 22.38 -26.59
N THR A 64 -1.77 22.12 -27.69
CA THR A 64 -0.34 21.82 -27.68
C THR A 64 0.47 22.93 -27.03
N SER A 65 0.19 24.18 -27.41
CA SER A 65 0.96 25.34 -26.93
C SER A 65 0.52 25.83 -25.54
N ARG A 66 -0.76 25.72 -25.20
CA ARG A 66 -1.34 26.40 -24.02
C ARG A 66 -2.14 25.50 -23.07
N GLY A 67 -2.38 24.23 -23.43
CA GLY A 67 -3.25 23.31 -22.67
C GLY A 67 -2.64 22.80 -21.36
N PHE A 68 -1.32 22.79 -21.27
CA PHE A 68 -0.60 22.18 -20.16
C PHE A 68 0.58 23.05 -19.70
N ARG A 69 1.12 22.73 -18.51
CA ARG A 69 2.41 23.27 -18.08
C ARG A 69 3.53 22.54 -18.82
N ASN A 70 4.25 23.24 -19.67
CA ASN A 70 5.35 22.66 -20.47
C ASN A 70 6.72 22.90 -19.82
N ASP A 71 6.87 22.51 -18.55
CA ASP A 71 8.14 22.57 -17.84
C ASP A 71 8.63 21.12 -17.54
N TRP A 72 9.57 20.66 -18.33
CA TRP A 72 10.15 19.31 -18.26
C TRP A 72 11.52 19.29 -17.59
N ARG A 73 11.90 20.38 -16.98
CA ARG A 73 13.17 20.49 -16.26
C ARG A 73 13.16 19.60 -15.04
N VAL A 74 14.29 19.00 -14.79
CA VAL A 74 14.62 18.32 -13.55
C VAL A 74 15.43 19.27 -12.69
N HIS A 75 15.00 19.47 -11.47
CA HIS A 75 15.70 20.28 -10.50
C HIS A 75 16.56 19.42 -9.61
N GLU A 76 17.69 19.94 -9.18
CA GLU A 76 18.64 19.25 -8.30
C GLU A 76 18.77 20.03 -6.98
N HIS A 77 18.85 19.29 -5.89
CA HIS A 77 19.23 19.80 -4.58
C HIS A 77 19.91 18.70 -3.77
N ARG A 78 20.56 19.07 -2.67
CA ARG A 78 21.10 18.12 -1.69
C ARG A 78 20.30 18.21 -0.42
N PRO A 79 19.44 17.23 -0.10
CA PRO A 79 18.67 17.24 1.13
C PRO A 79 19.61 17.22 2.35
N ILE A 80 19.35 18.08 3.34
CA ILE A 80 20.15 18.13 4.56
C ILE A 80 19.58 17.17 5.59
N ALA A 81 18.28 17.21 5.85
CA ALA A 81 17.58 16.32 6.77
C ALA A 81 16.08 16.35 6.51
N ASP A 82 15.43 15.22 6.71
CA ASP A 82 13.97 15.17 6.83
C ASP A 82 13.51 15.82 8.12
N GLN A 83 12.32 16.39 8.12
CA GLN A 83 11.74 17.07 9.27
C GLN A 83 10.46 16.39 9.73
N ARG A 84 10.30 16.30 11.07
CA ARG A 84 9.06 15.81 11.70
C ARG A 84 8.67 16.74 12.84
N ILE A 85 7.41 17.17 12.83
CA ILE A 85 6.82 18.01 13.88
C ILE A 85 5.55 17.31 14.36
N ASN A 86 5.42 17.13 15.68
CA ASN A 86 4.19 16.64 16.26
C ASN A 86 3.78 17.55 17.43
N LEU A 87 2.53 17.95 17.41
CA LEU A 87 1.88 18.70 18.49
C LEU A 87 0.67 17.90 18.94
N MET A 88 0.54 17.65 20.24
CA MET A 88 -0.64 17.06 20.83
C MET A 88 -1.09 17.92 22.02
N ILE A 89 -2.36 18.17 22.10
CA ILE A 89 -2.99 18.93 23.20
C ILE A 89 -4.12 18.06 23.75
N SER A 90 -4.04 17.74 25.02
CA SER A 90 -5.10 17.06 25.77
C SER A 90 -5.57 17.95 26.90
N ARG A 91 -6.87 18.14 26.97
CA ARG A 91 -7.51 18.93 28.05
C ARG A 91 -8.77 18.24 28.52
N TYR A 92 -8.98 18.20 29.82
CA TYR A 92 -10.25 17.79 30.39
C TYR A 92 -10.71 18.74 31.47
N ARG A 93 -12.01 18.86 31.63
CA ARG A 93 -12.62 19.67 32.66
C ARG A 93 -13.78 18.89 33.29
N PHE A 94 -13.84 18.94 34.63
CA PHE A 94 -14.99 18.47 35.41
C PHE A 94 -15.74 19.70 35.92
N THR A 95 -17.06 19.64 35.83
CA THR A 95 -17.93 20.66 36.45
C THR A 95 -18.52 20.12 37.74
N GLU A 96 -18.88 21.02 38.67
CA GLU A 96 -19.52 20.67 39.94
C GLU A 96 -20.82 19.87 39.76
N LYS A 97 -21.49 20.00 38.63
CA LYS A 97 -22.70 19.26 38.23
C LYS A 97 -22.43 17.87 37.65
N GLY A 98 -21.17 17.35 37.77
CA GLY A 98 -20.80 16.02 37.31
C GLY A 98 -20.66 15.87 35.80
N THR A 99 -20.61 16.98 35.06
CA THR A 99 -20.32 16.97 33.61
C THR A 99 -18.82 16.89 33.38
N LYS A 100 -18.40 16.01 32.45
CA LYS A 100 -17.01 15.85 32.04
C LYS A 100 -16.89 16.24 30.58
N LEU A 101 -15.96 17.15 30.27
CA LEU A 101 -15.59 17.53 28.91
C LEU A 101 -14.13 17.19 28.70
N GLY A 102 -13.85 16.44 27.64
CA GLY A 102 -12.49 16.11 27.21
C GLY A 102 -12.27 16.56 25.77
N ILE A 103 -11.11 17.17 25.49
CA ILE A 103 -10.69 17.55 24.14
C ILE A 103 -9.29 17.02 23.92
N THR A 104 -9.07 16.32 22.80
CA THR A 104 -7.74 15.92 22.33
C THR A 104 -7.57 16.37 20.91
N GLY A 105 -6.57 17.20 20.67
CA GLY A 105 -6.14 17.62 19.34
C GLY A 105 -4.72 17.15 19.07
N ALA A 106 -4.43 16.74 17.84
CA ALA A 106 -3.07 16.45 17.39
C ALA A 106 -2.85 16.99 15.99
N LEU A 107 -1.64 17.49 15.74
CA LEU A 107 -1.15 17.90 14.44
C LEU A 107 0.21 17.24 14.23
N ASN A 108 0.37 16.56 13.10
CA ASN A 108 1.65 16.02 12.70
C ASN A 108 2.00 16.45 11.28
N TYR A 109 3.26 16.77 11.09
CA TYR A 109 3.80 17.14 9.81
C TYR A 109 5.14 16.43 9.61
N SER A 110 5.35 15.91 8.39
CA SER A 110 6.66 15.41 7.98
C SER A 110 6.94 15.75 6.52
N TYR A 111 8.20 16.09 6.28
CA TYR A 111 8.74 16.33 4.95
C TYR A 111 10.01 15.51 4.81
N SER A 112 10.04 14.60 3.84
CA SER A 112 11.12 13.62 3.70
C SER A 112 11.52 13.42 2.25
N SER A 113 12.81 13.16 2.03
CA SER A 113 13.39 12.81 0.74
C SER A 113 13.91 11.37 0.76
N HIS A 114 13.74 10.64 -0.35
CA HIS A 114 14.24 9.28 -0.50
C HIS A 114 14.87 9.09 -1.88
N THR A 115 16.06 8.50 -1.89
CA THR A 115 16.81 8.17 -3.11
C THR A 115 17.11 6.68 -3.13
N TYR A 116 16.79 6.03 -4.26
CA TYR A 116 17.26 4.70 -4.60
C TYR A 116 18.11 4.81 -5.85
N SER A 117 19.43 4.72 -5.68
CA SER A 117 20.38 4.79 -6.78
C SER A 117 20.76 3.40 -7.26
N GLU A 118 21.06 3.29 -8.55
CA GLU A 118 21.57 2.07 -9.18
C GLU A 118 20.70 0.84 -8.90
N MET A 119 19.39 1.03 -8.88
CA MET A 119 18.47 -0.07 -8.68
C MET A 119 18.39 -0.92 -9.94
N LEU A 120 18.89 -2.17 -9.86
CA LEU A 120 18.72 -3.14 -10.94
C LEU A 120 17.22 -3.42 -11.13
N ASN A 121 16.76 -3.38 -12.37
CA ASN A 121 15.43 -3.76 -12.79
C ASN A 121 15.53 -4.57 -14.09
N ALA A 122 15.35 -5.88 -13.99
CA ALA A 122 15.50 -6.79 -15.10
C ALA A 122 14.34 -7.78 -15.17
N ARG A 123 14.04 -8.24 -16.37
CA ARG A 123 13.07 -9.30 -16.62
C ARG A 123 13.70 -10.36 -17.49
N PHE A 124 13.48 -11.59 -17.11
CA PHE A 124 13.94 -12.75 -17.84
C PHE A 124 12.79 -13.33 -18.66
N GLY A 125 13.12 -13.80 -19.85
CA GLY A 125 12.29 -14.69 -20.65
C GLY A 125 12.68 -16.14 -20.41
N VAL A 126 13.03 -16.83 -21.49
CA VAL A 126 13.46 -18.23 -21.51
C VAL A 126 14.88 -18.36 -20.97
N TYR A 127 15.20 -19.50 -20.36
CA TYR A 127 16.57 -19.84 -19.99
C TYR A 127 17.29 -20.50 -21.15
N ASN A 128 18.45 -19.96 -21.54
CA ASN A 128 19.29 -20.53 -22.59
C ASN A 128 20.24 -21.57 -21.99
N THR A 129 19.96 -22.84 -22.25
CA THR A 129 20.74 -23.96 -21.71
C THR A 129 22.13 -24.10 -22.38
N VAL A 130 22.29 -23.56 -23.60
CA VAL A 130 23.59 -23.65 -24.35
C VAL A 130 24.60 -22.66 -23.77
N SER A 131 24.17 -21.43 -23.47
CA SER A 131 25.04 -20.42 -22.88
C SER A 131 25.10 -20.47 -21.36
N ASP A 132 24.26 -21.30 -20.71
CA ASP A 132 24.01 -21.36 -19.25
C ASP A 132 23.65 -19.98 -18.68
N GLU A 133 22.88 -19.17 -19.43
CA GLU A 133 22.48 -17.82 -19.09
C GLU A 133 20.99 -17.60 -19.35
N PRO A 134 20.31 -16.73 -18.54
CA PRO A 134 18.94 -16.33 -18.84
C PRO A 134 18.92 -15.34 -20.01
N GLU A 135 17.96 -15.51 -20.90
CA GLU A 135 17.67 -14.49 -21.90
C GLU A 135 16.89 -13.35 -21.27
N TYR A 136 17.48 -12.16 -21.27
CA TYR A 136 16.81 -10.97 -20.76
C TYR A 136 15.83 -10.44 -21.80
N ILE A 137 14.61 -10.17 -21.36
CA ILE A 137 13.65 -9.36 -22.11
C ILE A 137 14.05 -7.89 -22.01
N TYR A 138 14.47 -7.47 -20.80
CA TYR A 138 15.08 -6.16 -20.57
C TYR A 138 16.02 -6.19 -19.36
N LYS A 139 16.97 -5.27 -19.34
CA LYS A 139 17.84 -5.01 -18.20
C LYS A 139 18.11 -3.52 -18.06
N TYR A 140 17.60 -2.94 -16.98
CA TYR A 140 17.72 -1.53 -16.70
C TYR A 140 18.38 -1.27 -15.35
N VAL A 141 18.91 -0.06 -15.21
CA VAL A 141 19.32 0.55 -13.95
C VAL A 141 18.46 1.78 -13.73
N ASP A 142 17.73 1.79 -12.62
CA ASP A 142 16.85 2.87 -12.23
C ASP A 142 17.50 3.74 -11.15
N ASN A 143 17.42 5.07 -11.31
CA ASN A 143 17.62 6.02 -10.23
C ASN A 143 16.27 6.67 -9.92
N GLN A 144 15.78 6.46 -8.72
CA GLN A 144 14.48 6.97 -8.27
C GLN A 144 14.64 7.93 -7.11
N TYR A 145 14.04 9.08 -7.24
CA TYR A 145 14.04 10.17 -6.27
C TYR A 145 12.61 10.50 -5.89
N SER A 146 12.33 10.66 -4.61
CA SER A 146 11.01 11.09 -4.14
C SER A 146 11.11 12.08 -2.99
N ILE A 147 10.18 13.04 -2.99
CA ILE A 147 9.90 13.94 -1.90
C ILE A 147 8.47 13.67 -1.43
N ASP A 148 8.33 13.37 -0.14
CA ASP A 148 7.05 13.07 0.49
C ASP A 148 6.73 14.15 1.54
N ALA A 149 5.59 14.83 1.38
CA ALA A 149 5.02 15.73 2.38
C ALA A 149 3.78 15.10 3.00
N LYS A 150 3.70 15.04 4.31
CA LYS A 150 2.55 14.46 5.03
C LYS A 150 2.09 15.42 6.12
N LEU A 151 0.79 15.74 6.10
CA LEU A 151 0.10 16.54 7.10
C LEU A 151 -1.03 15.72 7.69
N GLY A 152 -1.04 15.52 9.00
CA GLY A 152 -2.10 14.83 9.72
C GLY A 152 -2.72 15.72 10.79
N GLY A 153 -4.03 15.65 10.94
CA GLY A 153 -4.77 16.35 11.98
C GLY A 153 -5.76 15.42 12.67
N MET A 154 -5.90 15.53 13.98
CA MET A 154 -6.92 14.81 14.77
C MET A 154 -7.58 15.79 15.72
N LEU A 155 -8.90 15.71 15.85
CA LEU A 155 -9.68 16.42 16.85
C LEU A 155 -10.75 15.50 17.42
N ASN A 156 -10.66 15.18 18.71
CA ASN A 156 -11.64 14.38 19.41
C ASN A 156 -12.21 15.18 20.58
N ILE A 157 -13.53 15.23 20.67
CA ILE A 157 -14.27 15.88 21.76
C ILE A 157 -15.13 14.82 22.42
N THR A 158 -15.03 14.67 23.74
CA THR A 158 -15.84 13.76 24.54
C THR A 158 -16.62 14.55 25.55
N PHE A 159 -17.93 14.36 25.59
CA PHE A 159 -18.85 14.93 26.55
C PHE A 159 -19.55 13.82 27.33
N ILE A 160 -19.46 13.84 28.66
CA ILE A 160 -20.12 12.87 29.55
C ILE A 160 -20.97 13.60 30.58
N LYS A 161 -22.23 13.21 30.67
CA LYS A 161 -23.16 13.71 31.70
C LYS A 161 -23.96 12.54 32.25
N GLY A 162 -23.73 12.19 33.51
CA GLY A 162 -24.34 11.01 34.13
C GLY A 162 -24.00 9.73 33.32
N ASN A 163 -25.05 9.05 32.88
CA ASN A 163 -24.96 7.81 32.13
C ASN A 163 -24.83 8.01 30.60
N ASN A 164 -24.76 9.25 30.12
CA ASN A 164 -24.71 9.56 28.71
C ASN A 164 -23.33 10.04 28.33
N LYS A 165 -22.77 9.46 27.28
CA LYS A 165 -21.49 9.84 26.66
C LYS A 165 -21.72 10.18 25.19
N PHE A 166 -21.20 11.31 24.76
CA PHE A 166 -21.15 11.71 23.35
C PHE A 166 -19.71 11.96 22.95
N GLU A 167 -19.36 11.56 21.75
CA GLU A 167 -18.02 11.72 21.19
C GLU A 167 -18.10 12.22 19.76
N PHE A 168 -17.31 13.24 19.46
CA PHE A 168 -17.04 13.70 18.11
C PHE A 168 -15.57 13.41 17.80
N ARG A 169 -15.32 12.52 16.85
CA ARG A 169 -13.99 12.00 16.51
C ARG A 169 -13.68 12.36 15.08
N ASN A 170 -12.53 12.97 14.84
CA ASN A 170 -12.12 13.39 13.51
C ASN A 170 -10.64 13.11 13.28
N ILE A 171 -10.35 12.63 12.09
CA ILE A 171 -8.98 12.47 11.59
C ILE A 171 -8.92 12.95 10.15
N PHE A 172 -7.88 13.67 9.86
CA PHE A 172 -7.55 14.18 8.53
C PHE A 172 -6.11 13.83 8.20
N ASN A 173 -5.85 13.36 6.98
CA ASN A 173 -4.51 13.16 6.47
C ASN A 173 -4.43 13.67 5.04
N GLN A 174 -3.33 14.34 4.76
CA GLN A 174 -2.91 14.80 3.45
C GLN A 174 -1.52 14.28 3.17
N GLN A 175 -1.32 13.68 2.00
CA GLN A 175 -0.02 13.23 1.53
C GLN A 175 0.22 13.72 0.12
N GLY A 176 1.32 14.42 -0.10
CA GLY A 176 1.86 14.74 -1.42
C GLY A 176 3.12 13.92 -1.66
N LYS A 177 3.27 13.39 -2.87
CA LYS A 177 4.46 12.69 -3.30
C LYS A 177 4.91 13.22 -4.66
N ASN A 178 6.10 13.79 -4.71
CA ASN A 178 6.78 14.16 -5.94
C ASN A 178 7.85 13.09 -6.21
N ARG A 179 7.74 12.37 -7.32
CA ARG A 179 8.69 11.32 -7.70
C ARG A 179 9.23 11.60 -9.10
N TYR A 180 10.53 11.47 -9.24
CA TYR A 180 11.24 11.44 -10.50
C TYR A 180 12.00 10.13 -10.61
N THR A 181 11.87 9.44 -11.73
CA THR A 181 12.60 8.20 -12.01
C THR A 181 13.26 8.31 -13.37
N ILE A 182 14.55 8.01 -13.44
CA ILE A 182 15.28 7.82 -14.68
C ILE A 182 15.74 6.36 -14.75
N ARG A 183 15.44 5.71 -15.86
CA ARG A 183 15.72 4.31 -16.15
C ARG A 183 16.55 4.24 -17.41
N ASN A 184 17.75 3.66 -17.33
CA ASN A 184 18.67 3.47 -18.43
C ASN A 184 19.00 1.99 -18.62
N GLY A 185 19.08 1.54 -19.83
CA GLY A 185 19.44 0.16 -20.13
C GLY A 185 18.99 -0.24 -21.53
N TRP A 186 18.61 -1.49 -21.68
CA TRP A 186 18.24 -2.06 -22.97
C TRP A 186 17.07 -3.03 -22.84
N GLN A 187 16.38 -3.23 -23.96
CA GLN A 187 15.39 -4.28 -24.13
C GLN A 187 15.70 -5.13 -25.36
N ASN A 188 15.19 -6.37 -25.36
CA ASN A 188 15.35 -7.35 -26.43
C ASN A 188 14.04 -8.11 -26.65
N ILE A 189 13.00 -7.39 -27.10
CA ILE A 189 11.69 -8.00 -27.42
C ILE A 189 11.67 -8.44 -28.89
N SER A 190 11.98 -7.52 -29.80
CA SER A 190 12.07 -7.77 -31.25
C SER A 190 13.47 -7.56 -31.81
N ALA A 191 14.22 -6.68 -31.19
CA ALA A 191 15.64 -6.40 -31.46
C ALA A 191 16.26 -5.82 -30.20
N LEU A 192 17.57 -5.96 -30.05
CA LEU A 192 18.35 -5.36 -28.97
C LEU A 192 18.57 -3.89 -29.28
N TYR A 193 18.09 -3.01 -28.41
CA TYR A 193 18.35 -1.58 -28.48
C TYR A 193 18.36 -0.92 -27.12
N MET A 194 19.12 0.17 -27.02
CA MET A 194 19.23 0.96 -25.79
C MET A 194 18.00 1.84 -25.60
N GLN A 195 17.59 2.00 -24.34
CA GLN A 195 16.47 2.86 -23.96
C GLN A 195 16.81 3.73 -22.75
N GLU A 196 16.26 4.95 -22.76
CA GLU A 196 16.18 5.82 -21.61
C GLU A 196 14.69 6.15 -21.36
N LYS A 197 14.21 5.85 -20.14
CA LYS A 197 12.84 6.19 -19.74
C LYS A 197 12.85 7.13 -18.55
N ARG A 198 11.99 8.15 -18.58
CA ARG A 198 11.82 9.08 -17.47
C ARG A 198 10.36 9.16 -17.07
N GLU A 199 10.12 9.10 -15.76
CA GLU A 199 8.79 9.33 -15.18
C GLU A 199 8.84 10.55 -14.27
N TYR A 200 7.88 11.44 -14.45
CA TYR A 200 7.62 12.62 -13.62
C TYR A 200 6.23 12.44 -13.00
N LEU A 201 6.18 12.15 -11.73
CA LEU A 201 4.93 11.88 -11.02
C LEU A 201 4.76 12.82 -9.85
N TYR A 202 3.61 13.50 -9.80
CA TYR A 202 3.09 14.06 -8.56
C TYR A 202 1.78 13.36 -8.21
N SER A 203 1.57 13.01 -6.95
CA SER A 203 0.30 12.51 -6.47
C SER A 203 -0.05 13.12 -5.12
N SER A 204 -1.29 13.57 -5.00
CA SER A 204 -1.87 14.13 -3.79
C SER A 204 -2.99 13.23 -3.30
N ARG A 205 -2.91 12.77 -2.05
CA ARG A 205 -3.92 11.91 -1.42
C ARG A 205 -4.49 12.58 -0.20
N THR A 206 -5.80 12.70 -0.16
CA THR A 206 -6.55 13.25 0.96
C THR A 206 -7.40 12.17 1.58
N THR A 207 -7.36 12.02 2.90
CA THR A 207 -8.31 11.18 3.63
C THR A 207 -8.88 11.95 4.81
N TYR A 208 -10.18 11.87 4.98
CA TYR A 208 -10.90 12.40 6.14
C TYR A 208 -11.84 11.32 6.69
N SER A 209 -11.93 11.21 8.00
CA SER A 209 -12.94 10.40 8.67
C SER A 209 -13.47 11.14 9.89
N GLY A 210 -14.78 11.39 9.91
CA GLY A 210 -15.49 12.01 10.99
C GLY A 210 -16.57 11.07 11.53
N GLN A 211 -16.69 10.98 12.86
CA GLN A 211 -17.68 10.15 13.52
C GLN A 211 -18.35 10.95 14.65
N PHE A 212 -19.65 10.82 14.76
CA PHE A 212 -20.40 11.22 15.92
C PHE A 212 -20.97 9.97 16.59
N ALA A 213 -20.65 9.77 17.87
CA ALA A 213 -21.00 8.57 18.61
C ALA A 213 -21.68 8.90 19.92
N GLY A 214 -22.64 8.07 20.32
CA GLY A 214 -23.29 8.14 21.62
C GLY A 214 -23.30 6.80 22.33
N SER A 215 -23.16 6.81 23.66
CA SER A 215 -23.37 5.66 24.56
C SER A 215 -24.23 6.06 25.72
N HIS A 216 -25.27 5.27 25.96
CA HIS A 216 -26.33 5.55 26.94
C HIS A 216 -26.57 4.34 27.83
N LYS A 217 -26.22 4.45 29.11
CA LYS A 217 -26.41 3.39 30.09
C LYS A 217 -27.75 3.55 30.79
N ILE A 218 -28.60 2.54 30.67
CA ILE A 218 -29.96 2.50 31.26
C ILE A 218 -30.09 1.25 32.13
N LYS A 219 -29.86 1.38 33.43
CA LYS A 219 -29.80 0.23 34.36
C LYS A 219 -28.82 -0.85 33.90
N SER A 220 -29.33 -2.03 33.51
CA SER A 220 -28.56 -3.17 33.03
C SER A 220 -28.33 -3.15 31.51
N SER A 221 -28.82 -2.14 30.81
CA SER A 221 -28.75 -2.00 29.36
C SER A 221 -27.80 -0.87 28.96
N GLU A 222 -27.18 -1.02 27.79
CA GLU A 222 -26.38 0.04 27.14
C GLU A 222 -26.78 0.12 25.66
N ILE A 223 -27.01 1.33 25.18
CA ILE A 223 -27.26 1.64 23.78
C ILE A 223 -26.08 2.44 23.26
N ASP A 224 -25.43 1.92 22.24
CA ASP A 224 -24.33 2.60 21.52
C ASP A 224 -24.74 2.85 20.09
N TRP A 225 -24.48 4.05 19.59
CA TRP A 225 -24.70 4.37 18.19
C TRP A 225 -23.55 5.19 17.62
N ILE A 226 -23.31 5.04 16.31
CA ILE A 226 -22.31 5.80 15.57
C ILE A 226 -22.93 6.23 14.24
N ALA A 227 -22.69 7.49 13.88
CA ALA A 227 -22.89 8.02 12.53
C ALA A 227 -21.53 8.50 12.01
N GLY A 228 -21.12 8.05 10.84
CA GLY A 228 -19.80 8.30 10.28
C GLY A 228 -19.87 8.81 8.84
N TYR A 229 -18.92 9.68 8.50
CA TYR A 229 -18.62 10.09 7.13
C TYR A 229 -17.13 10.01 6.91
N SER A 230 -16.73 9.43 5.76
CA SER A 230 -15.33 9.39 5.33
C SER A 230 -15.21 9.83 3.88
N TYR A 231 -14.11 10.49 3.58
CA TYR A 231 -13.70 10.88 2.24
C TYR A 231 -12.30 10.34 1.95
N ALA A 232 -12.10 9.80 0.75
CA ALA A 232 -10.79 9.44 0.25
C ALA A 232 -10.64 9.95 -1.19
N GLY A 233 -9.65 10.82 -1.41
CA GLY A 233 -9.35 11.40 -2.72
C GLY A 233 -7.93 11.09 -3.16
N LEU A 234 -7.76 10.87 -4.46
CA LEU A 234 -6.47 10.82 -5.15
C LEU A 234 -6.52 11.80 -6.31
N ASN A 235 -5.59 12.73 -6.35
CA ASN A 235 -5.33 13.58 -7.50
C ASN A 235 -3.89 13.32 -7.98
N GLN A 236 -3.75 12.81 -9.19
CA GLN A 236 -2.48 12.61 -9.87
C GLN A 236 -2.48 13.49 -11.14
N PRO A 237 -2.20 14.79 -10.98
CA PRO A 237 -2.19 15.71 -12.08
C PRO A 237 -0.90 15.58 -12.88
N ASP A 238 -1.03 15.45 -14.20
CA ASP A 238 0.08 15.53 -15.14
C ASP A 238 1.24 14.56 -14.84
N ARG A 239 0.93 13.27 -14.65
CA ARG A 239 1.97 12.25 -14.70
C ARG A 239 2.53 12.22 -16.12
N ARG A 240 3.83 12.43 -16.25
CA ARG A 240 4.51 12.49 -17.54
C ARG A 240 5.52 11.37 -17.67
N MET A 241 5.52 10.74 -18.84
CA MET A 241 6.52 9.72 -19.17
C MET A 241 7.15 10.09 -20.51
N ILE A 242 8.44 9.82 -20.62
CA ILE A 242 9.20 9.93 -21.87
C ILE A 242 9.99 8.65 -22.01
N ASN A 243 9.85 8.00 -23.14
CA ASN A 243 10.73 6.93 -23.58
C ASN A 243 11.53 7.43 -24.77
N ARG A 244 12.84 7.24 -24.72
CA ARG A 244 13.76 7.46 -25.83
C ARG A 244 14.47 6.15 -26.10
N GLU A 245 14.73 5.90 -27.36
CA GLU A 245 15.43 4.69 -27.78
C GLU A 245 16.48 4.98 -28.83
N GLU A 246 17.41 4.05 -28.97
CA GLU A 246 18.45 4.13 -29.96
C GLU A 246 17.84 4.08 -31.35
N ASN A 247 18.17 5.06 -32.18
CA ASN A 247 17.70 5.11 -33.55
C ASN A 247 18.50 4.11 -34.40
N LEU A 248 17.85 3.07 -34.87
CA LEU A 248 18.44 1.98 -35.70
C LEU A 248 18.03 2.11 -37.17
N ILE A 249 17.51 3.25 -37.61
CA ILE A 249 17.14 3.49 -39.03
C ILE A 249 18.40 3.63 -39.87
N TYR A 250 18.55 2.76 -40.88
CA TYR A 250 19.69 2.77 -41.81
C TYR A 250 19.69 4.02 -42.68
N GLY A 251 20.89 4.59 -42.83
CA GLY A 251 21.07 5.83 -43.64
C GLY A 251 20.67 7.11 -42.95
N ASP A 252 20.13 7.04 -41.74
CA ASP A 252 19.85 8.21 -40.93
C ASP A 252 21.16 8.74 -40.30
N LYS A 253 21.38 10.06 -40.43
CA LYS A 253 22.54 10.72 -39.78
C LYS A 253 22.57 10.59 -38.27
N TYR A 254 21.47 10.18 -37.66
CA TYR A 254 21.27 10.02 -36.24
C TYR A 254 21.29 8.57 -35.76
N TYR A 255 21.69 7.64 -36.63
CA TYR A 255 21.82 6.23 -36.29
C TYR A 255 22.67 6.02 -35.02
N GLY A 256 22.19 5.20 -34.11
CA GLY A 256 22.82 4.95 -32.82
C GLY A 256 22.63 6.06 -31.77
N MET A 257 21.95 7.15 -32.08
CA MET A 257 21.62 8.20 -31.10
C MET A 257 20.27 7.98 -30.45
N MET A 258 20.12 8.43 -29.19
CA MET A 258 18.85 8.34 -28.44
C MET A 258 17.84 9.34 -28.99
N ALA A 259 16.70 8.88 -29.46
CA ALA A 259 15.63 9.68 -30.08
C ALA A 259 14.26 9.38 -29.44
N ILE A 260 13.33 10.34 -29.58
CA ILE A 260 11.92 10.08 -29.25
C ILE A 260 11.25 9.30 -30.39
N ASP A 261 10.27 8.48 -30.05
CA ASP A 261 9.40 7.81 -31.01
C ASP A 261 7.94 8.22 -30.83
N GLN A 262 7.10 7.77 -31.77
CA GLN A 262 5.66 8.05 -31.78
C GLN A 262 4.98 7.49 -30.53
N ASN A 263 4.12 8.32 -29.90
CA ASN A 263 3.37 7.97 -28.70
C ASN A 263 4.20 7.65 -27.45
N GLU A 264 5.50 7.88 -27.46
CA GLU A 264 6.41 7.57 -26.34
C GLU A 264 6.55 8.72 -25.34
N ILE A 265 5.88 9.84 -25.59
CA ILE A 265 5.77 10.95 -24.64
C ILE A 265 4.31 11.09 -24.24
N THR A 266 4.02 10.83 -22.96
CA THR A 266 2.65 10.78 -22.44
C THR A 266 2.41 11.78 -21.32
N ARG A 267 1.13 12.14 -21.13
CA ARG A 267 0.61 12.91 -20.00
C ARG A 267 -0.68 12.27 -19.52
N ASP A 268 -0.69 11.82 -18.26
CA ASP A 268 -1.84 11.17 -17.65
C ASP A 268 -2.40 12.04 -16.52
N PHE A 269 -3.71 12.13 -16.45
CA PHE A 269 -4.44 12.85 -15.40
C PHE A 269 -5.43 11.89 -14.76
N VAL A 270 -5.19 11.55 -13.49
CA VAL A 270 -6.02 10.60 -12.75
C VAL A 270 -6.62 11.27 -11.53
N ASN A 271 -7.95 11.14 -11.38
CA ASN A 271 -8.69 11.58 -10.22
C ASN A 271 -9.53 10.43 -9.66
N LEU A 272 -9.56 10.30 -8.34
CA LEU A 272 -10.45 9.41 -7.61
C LEU A 272 -11.07 10.19 -6.47
N ASP A 273 -12.39 10.15 -6.39
CA ASP A 273 -13.18 10.67 -5.27
C ASP A 273 -14.05 9.56 -4.69
N GLU A 274 -13.90 9.27 -3.42
CA GLU A 274 -14.69 8.28 -2.71
C GLU A 274 -15.34 8.88 -1.46
N HIS A 275 -16.64 8.72 -1.35
CA HIS A 275 -17.43 9.11 -0.19
C HIS A 275 -18.05 7.89 0.46
N THR A 276 -17.92 7.78 1.79
CA THR A 276 -18.50 6.69 2.57
C THR A 276 -19.32 7.25 3.72
N PHE A 277 -20.59 6.86 3.80
CA PHE A 277 -21.48 7.12 4.93
C PHE A 277 -21.73 5.83 5.67
N SER A 278 -21.61 5.83 6.99
CA SER A 278 -21.84 4.63 7.81
C SER A 278 -22.64 4.93 9.05
N GLY A 279 -23.39 3.93 9.52
CA GLY A 279 -24.14 4.01 10.75
C GLY A 279 -24.21 2.68 11.47
N SER A 280 -24.18 2.71 12.80
CA SER A 280 -24.41 1.53 13.62
C SER A 280 -25.25 1.84 14.84
N LEU A 281 -26.06 0.86 15.25
CA LEU A 281 -26.84 0.89 16.49
C LEU A 281 -26.65 -0.44 17.20
N ASN A 282 -26.19 -0.40 18.43
CA ASN A 282 -25.95 -1.60 19.24
C ASN A 282 -26.74 -1.49 20.56
N TYR A 283 -27.33 -2.60 20.96
CA TYR A 283 -27.96 -2.79 22.24
C TYR A 283 -27.27 -3.88 23.02
N THR A 284 -26.87 -3.60 24.24
CA THR A 284 -26.21 -4.53 25.15
C THR A 284 -27.06 -4.69 26.39
N LEU A 285 -27.44 -5.93 26.76
CA LEU A 285 -28.18 -6.28 27.97
C LEU A 285 -27.30 -7.16 28.86
N SER A 286 -26.98 -6.66 30.05
CA SER A 286 -26.30 -7.43 31.08
C SER A 286 -27.32 -8.19 31.93
N LEU A 287 -27.23 -9.54 31.93
CA LEU A 287 -28.12 -10.46 32.60
C LEU A 287 -27.44 -10.99 33.88
N GLY A 288 -28.00 -10.65 35.04
CA GLY A 288 -27.56 -11.19 36.32
C GLY A 288 -26.16 -10.74 36.79
N LYS A 289 -26.05 -10.44 38.06
CA LYS A 289 -24.79 -10.17 38.76
C LYS A 289 -24.65 -11.20 39.91
N GLY A 290 -24.46 -12.47 39.59
CA GLY A 290 -24.00 -13.46 40.55
C GLY A 290 -22.51 -13.30 40.81
N HIS A 291 -22.00 -13.65 41.99
CA HIS A 291 -20.59 -13.56 42.33
C HIS A 291 -19.65 -14.37 41.38
N THR A 292 -20.22 -15.36 40.68
CA THR A 292 -19.45 -16.31 39.81
C THR A 292 -19.98 -16.39 38.38
N THR A 293 -21.10 -15.71 38.04
CA THR A 293 -21.70 -15.84 36.70
C THR A 293 -22.09 -14.46 36.18
N THR A 294 -21.56 -14.12 35.02
CA THR A 294 -21.94 -12.91 34.26
C THR A 294 -22.40 -13.31 32.86
N SER A 295 -23.55 -12.78 32.45
CA SER A 295 -24.10 -13.02 31.13
C SER A 295 -24.43 -11.72 30.44
N GLN A 296 -24.21 -11.64 29.14
CA GLN A 296 -24.50 -10.44 28.33
C GLN A 296 -24.99 -10.84 26.96
N ILE A 297 -26.09 -10.25 26.54
CA ILE A 297 -26.60 -10.33 25.18
C ILE A 297 -26.26 -9.01 24.48
N LYS A 298 -25.71 -9.08 23.26
CA LYS A 298 -25.48 -7.92 22.44
C LYS A 298 -26.08 -8.14 21.05
N ALA A 299 -26.93 -7.21 20.60
CA ALA A 299 -27.49 -7.18 19.26
C ALA A 299 -27.18 -5.84 18.59
N GLY A 300 -27.01 -5.83 17.28
CA GLY A 300 -26.74 -4.58 16.58
C GLY A 300 -27.07 -4.63 15.11
N LEU A 301 -27.22 -3.43 14.56
CA LEU A 301 -27.42 -3.16 13.14
C LEU A 301 -26.29 -2.29 12.63
N PHE A 302 -25.91 -2.47 11.38
CA PHE A 302 -24.90 -1.68 10.68
C PHE A 302 -25.36 -1.41 9.25
N GLY A 303 -25.06 -0.21 8.76
CA GLY A 303 -25.26 0.17 7.38
C GLY A 303 -24.11 1.03 6.87
N GLU A 304 -23.72 0.82 5.63
CA GLU A 304 -22.69 1.60 4.93
C GLU A 304 -23.12 1.84 3.48
N TYR A 305 -22.96 3.06 3.02
CA TYR A 305 -23.04 3.45 1.62
C TYR A 305 -21.73 4.06 1.16
N LYS A 306 -21.14 3.51 0.12
CA LYS A 306 -19.89 3.97 -0.48
C LYS A 306 -20.14 4.34 -1.94
N SER A 307 -19.62 5.50 -2.37
CA SER A 307 -19.66 5.96 -3.75
C SER A 307 -18.26 6.37 -4.19
N ARG A 308 -17.81 5.87 -5.34
CA ARG A 308 -16.51 6.17 -5.94
C ARG A 308 -16.69 6.66 -7.37
N ASP A 309 -15.96 7.70 -7.73
CA ASP A 309 -15.78 8.18 -9.11
C ASP A 309 -14.28 8.12 -9.42
N TYR A 310 -13.92 7.39 -10.48
CA TYR A 310 -12.54 7.24 -10.94
C TYR A 310 -12.47 7.67 -12.40
N ASN A 311 -11.65 8.68 -12.69
CA ASN A 311 -11.46 9.25 -13.99
C ASN A 311 -10.00 9.24 -14.42
N ASN A 312 -9.75 8.85 -15.67
CA ASN A 312 -8.43 8.89 -16.30
C ASN A 312 -8.53 9.60 -17.64
N ARG A 313 -7.63 10.58 -17.89
CA ARG A 313 -7.44 11.22 -19.20
C ARG A 313 -5.99 11.07 -19.60
N GLN A 314 -5.76 10.73 -20.89
CA GLN A 314 -4.44 10.46 -21.41
C GLN A 314 -4.21 11.23 -22.71
N PHE A 315 -3.02 11.84 -22.81
CA PHE A 315 -2.54 12.59 -23.96
C PHE A 315 -1.17 12.11 -24.35
N PHE A 316 -0.91 12.11 -25.66
CA PHE A 316 0.37 11.76 -26.26
C PHE A 316 0.92 12.93 -27.06
N TYR A 317 2.25 13.02 -27.17
CA TYR A 317 2.87 13.84 -28.18
C TYR A 317 3.14 13.00 -29.42
N ARG A 318 2.75 13.51 -30.58
CA ARG A 318 2.93 12.89 -31.89
C ARG A 318 3.68 13.82 -32.83
N PHE A 319 4.30 13.27 -33.83
CA PHE A 319 4.91 13.97 -34.95
C PHE A 319 4.82 13.10 -36.21
N ASN A 320 4.86 13.71 -37.40
CA ASN A 320 4.87 12.95 -38.64
C ASN A 320 6.29 12.80 -39.15
N GLN A 321 6.87 11.62 -38.88
CA GLN A 321 8.27 11.31 -39.22
C GLN A 321 8.63 11.46 -40.72
N TYR A 322 7.63 11.40 -41.62
CA TYR A 322 7.83 11.51 -43.07
C TYR A 322 7.80 12.95 -43.58
N ASN A 323 7.45 13.92 -42.75
CA ASN A 323 7.30 15.32 -43.16
C ASN A 323 7.80 16.27 -42.04
N LEU A 324 8.96 15.99 -41.50
CA LEU A 324 9.57 16.83 -40.48
C LEU A 324 10.35 17.99 -41.09
N PRO A 325 10.17 19.23 -40.61
CA PRO A 325 11.00 20.34 -41.03
C PRO A 325 12.47 20.15 -40.56
N GLU A 326 13.41 20.76 -41.29
CA GLU A 326 14.86 20.65 -41.02
C GLU A 326 15.24 21.07 -39.59
N ASN A 327 14.49 21.99 -39.02
CA ASN A 327 14.70 22.48 -37.66
C ASN A 327 13.95 21.72 -36.58
N PHE A 328 13.36 20.55 -36.89
CA PHE A 328 12.75 19.69 -35.89
C PHE A 328 13.81 19.02 -35.02
N VAL A 329 13.61 19.11 -33.68
CA VAL A 329 14.54 18.54 -32.68
C VAL A 329 13.92 17.26 -32.10
N TYR A 330 14.50 16.10 -32.33
CA TYR A 330 14.04 14.83 -31.79
C TYR A 330 15.11 14.01 -31.07
N GLN A 331 16.35 14.48 -31.08
CA GLN A 331 17.53 13.79 -30.52
C GLN A 331 18.37 14.65 -29.58
N ASP A 332 17.79 15.57 -28.86
CA ASP A 332 18.51 16.42 -27.92
C ASP A 332 18.09 16.05 -26.48
N VAL A 333 18.55 16.83 -25.50
CA VAL A 333 18.04 16.75 -24.13
C VAL A 333 16.54 17.03 -24.11
N VAL A 334 15.81 16.39 -23.21
CA VAL A 334 14.34 16.44 -23.14
C VAL A 334 13.77 17.84 -23.22
N ASN A 335 14.41 18.83 -22.57
CA ASN A 335 13.93 20.21 -22.56
C ASN A 335 14.06 20.89 -23.93
N GLU A 336 15.02 20.50 -24.73
CA GLU A 336 15.19 21.05 -26.10
C GLU A 336 14.16 20.45 -27.06
N ILE A 337 13.87 19.15 -26.91
CA ILE A 337 12.84 18.45 -27.69
C ILE A 337 11.46 19.06 -27.42
N LEU A 338 11.16 19.37 -26.16
CA LEU A 338 9.84 19.82 -25.69
C LEU A 338 9.76 21.35 -25.52
N LYS A 339 10.57 22.09 -26.27
CA LYS A 339 10.44 23.56 -26.39
C LYS A 339 9.23 23.96 -27.23
N PRO A 340 8.60 25.12 -26.95
CA PRO A 340 7.51 25.66 -27.77
C PRO A 340 7.84 25.78 -29.25
N ASP A 341 9.09 26.08 -29.61
CA ASP A 341 9.55 26.20 -31.00
C ASP A 341 9.51 24.87 -31.76
N ASN A 342 9.45 23.75 -31.03
CA ASN A 342 9.32 22.41 -31.59
C ASN A 342 7.87 21.89 -31.63
N TYR A 343 6.88 22.77 -31.37
CA TYR A 343 5.44 22.47 -31.46
C TYR A 343 4.82 22.97 -32.77
N GLY A 344 3.77 22.28 -33.22
CA GLY A 344 2.97 22.63 -34.39
C GLY A 344 2.56 21.43 -35.25
N GLN A 345 1.74 21.68 -36.27
CA GLN A 345 1.15 20.63 -37.15
C GLN A 345 2.19 19.69 -37.82
N ASN A 346 3.34 20.25 -38.21
CA ASN A 346 4.43 19.48 -38.84
C ASN A 346 5.58 19.18 -37.84
N LYS A 347 5.37 19.41 -36.57
CA LYS A 347 6.31 19.15 -35.47
C LYS A 347 5.62 18.32 -34.40
N LEU A 348 5.97 18.50 -33.13
CA LEU A 348 5.26 17.86 -32.03
C LEU A 348 3.89 18.50 -31.81
N TYR A 349 2.87 17.69 -31.73
CA TYR A 349 1.51 18.09 -31.39
C TYR A 349 0.85 17.11 -30.42
N ILE A 350 -0.07 17.61 -29.60
CA ILE A 350 -0.85 16.83 -28.66
C ILE A 350 -1.94 16.04 -29.39
N TYR A 351 -2.10 14.81 -29.00
CA TYR A 351 -3.15 13.89 -29.40
C TYR A 351 -3.83 13.33 -28.14
N GLU A 352 -5.13 13.47 -27.99
CA GLU A 352 -5.86 12.84 -26.90
C GLU A 352 -6.24 11.41 -27.28
N ASP A 353 -5.73 10.43 -26.50
CA ASP A 353 -6.03 9.02 -26.64
C ASP A 353 -6.69 8.44 -25.38
N THR A 354 -7.53 9.25 -24.76
CA THR A 354 -8.29 8.82 -23.59
C THR A 354 -9.23 7.69 -23.97
N ASP A 355 -9.04 6.54 -23.36
CA ASP A 355 -10.01 5.44 -23.41
C ASP A 355 -10.97 5.58 -22.23
N ASN A 356 -12.22 5.96 -22.51
CA ASN A 356 -13.25 6.12 -21.48
C ASN A 356 -13.45 4.85 -20.65
N ARG A 357 -13.20 3.65 -21.22
CA ARG A 357 -13.31 2.37 -20.51
C ARG A 357 -12.33 2.25 -19.33
N ASN A 358 -11.30 3.11 -19.30
CA ASN A 358 -10.35 3.20 -18.17
C ASN A 358 -10.86 4.08 -17.01
N SER A 359 -12.10 4.57 -17.12
CA SER A 359 -12.81 5.31 -16.07
C SER A 359 -14.05 4.53 -15.63
N TYR A 360 -14.44 4.67 -14.35
CA TYR A 360 -15.60 3.96 -13.82
C TYR A 360 -16.23 4.70 -12.64
N LYS A 361 -17.50 4.38 -12.35
CA LYS A 361 -18.20 4.77 -11.11
C LYS A 361 -18.58 3.52 -10.34
N GLY A 362 -18.37 3.55 -9.03
CA GLY A 362 -18.70 2.46 -8.13
C GLY A 362 -19.65 2.90 -7.03
N GLN A 363 -20.62 2.07 -6.69
CA GLN A 363 -21.48 2.23 -5.53
C GLN A 363 -21.54 0.92 -4.77
N ASN A 364 -21.50 0.98 -3.44
CA ASN A 364 -21.63 -0.21 -2.59
C ASN A 364 -22.55 0.09 -1.42
N VAL A 365 -23.51 -0.80 -1.18
CA VAL A 365 -24.41 -0.76 -0.03
C VAL A 365 -24.19 -2.03 0.78
N LEU A 366 -23.69 -1.88 2.00
CA LEU A 366 -23.53 -2.97 2.96
C LEU A 366 -24.51 -2.76 4.11
N THR A 367 -25.35 -3.76 4.37
CA THR A 367 -26.22 -3.80 5.55
C THR A 367 -25.95 -5.06 6.34
N ALA A 368 -25.95 -4.96 7.66
CA ALA A 368 -25.68 -6.08 8.53
C ALA A 368 -26.48 -6.03 9.82
N GLY A 369 -26.76 -7.22 10.36
CA GLY A 369 -27.30 -7.40 11.69
C GLY A 369 -26.54 -8.50 12.42
N TYR A 370 -26.41 -8.39 13.73
CA TYR A 370 -25.76 -9.43 14.52
C TYR A 370 -26.41 -9.63 15.88
N LEU A 371 -26.24 -10.85 16.40
CA LEU A 371 -26.59 -11.22 17.75
C LEU A 371 -25.42 -11.98 18.37
N SER A 372 -25.04 -11.64 19.59
CA SER A 372 -24.01 -12.38 20.33
C SER A 372 -24.38 -12.54 21.79
N TYR A 373 -23.93 -13.65 22.36
CA TYR A 373 -24.11 -14.00 23.76
C TYR A 373 -22.76 -14.28 24.41
N LYS A 374 -22.45 -13.53 25.44
CA LYS A 374 -21.27 -13.72 26.29
C LYS A 374 -21.71 -14.27 27.64
N PHE A 375 -21.05 -15.30 28.11
CA PHE A 375 -21.20 -15.76 29.48
C PHE A 375 -19.87 -16.17 30.10
N SER A 376 -19.79 -16.01 31.41
CA SER A 376 -18.65 -16.42 32.24
C SER A 376 -19.15 -17.23 33.42
N ILE A 377 -18.62 -18.44 33.62
CA ILE A 377 -18.95 -19.34 34.73
C ILE A 377 -17.65 -19.85 35.34
N GLY A 378 -17.35 -19.40 36.55
CA GLY A 378 -16.09 -19.75 37.21
C GLY A 378 -14.88 -19.35 36.37
N LEU A 379 -14.10 -20.31 35.95
CA LEU A 379 -12.87 -20.10 35.16
C LEU A 379 -13.11 -20.10 33.65
N PHE A 380 -14.33 -20.37 33.19
CA PHE A 380 -14.68 -20.48 31.78
C PHE A 380 -15.40 -19.22 31.28
N ASN A 381 -14.96 -18.67 30.16
CA ASN A 381 -15.59 -17.56 29.47
C ASN A 381 -15.89 -17.96 28.02
N MET A 382 -17.07 -17.61 27.51
CA MET A 382 -17.45 -17.88 26.14
C MET A 382 -18.18 -16.67 25.55
N LEU A 383 -17.87 -16.36 24.30
CA LEU A 383 -18.61 -15.43 23.44
C LEU A 383 -18.97 -16.17 22.17
N ALA A 384 -20.26 -16.39 21.93
CA ALA A 384 -20.77 -16.93 20.69
C ALA A 384 -21.66 -15.90 19.99
N GLY A 385 -21.61 -15.84 18.68
CA GLY A 385 -22.43 -14.90 17.91
C GLY A 385 -22.59 -15.29 16.46
N VAL A 386 -23.53 -14.63 15.83
CA VAL A 386 -23.77 -14.72 14.39
C VAL A 386 -23.97 -13.31 13.84
N ARG A 387 -23.37 -13.03 12.71
CA ARG A 387 -23.57 -11.80 11.94
C ARG A 387 -24.04 -12.18 10.54
N ILE A 388 -25.04 -11.47 10.06
CA ILE A 388 -25.61 -11.64 8.73
C ILE A 388 -25.34 -10.35 7.96
N GLU A 389 -24.87 -10.45 6.72
CA GLU A 389 -24.57 -9.31 5.87
C GLU A 389 -25.22 -9.46 4.49
N SER A 390 -25.74 -8.35 3.97
CA SER A 390 -26.13 -8.20 2.57
C SER A 390 -25.27 -7.09 1.97
N ASN A 391 -24.47 -7.45 0.97
CA ASN A 391 -23.62 -6.52 0.24
C ASN A 391 -24.10 -6.42 -1.22
N ARG A 392 -24.33 -5.19 -1.69
CA ARG A 392 -24.72 -4.90 -3.07
C ARG A 392 -23.76 -3.88 -3.63
N MET A 393 -22.94 -4.33 -4.56
CA MET A 393 -22.00 -3.48 -5.26
C MET A 393 -22.46 -3.29 -6.71
N LYS A 394 -22.49 -2.06 -7.17
CA LYS A 394 -22.80 -1.68 -8.54
C LYS A 394 -21.59 -0.98 -9.13
N LEU A 395 -21.14 -1.45 -10.29
CA LEU A 395 -20.08 -0.83 -11.07
C LEU A 395 -20.64 -0.36 -12.39
N THR A 396 -20.48 0.93 -12.70
CA THR A 396 -20.87 1.54 -13.97
C THR A 396 -19.60 1.80 -14.78
N ASN A 397 -19.43 1.06 -15.89
CA ASN A 397 -18.27 1.18 -16.78
C ASN A 397 -18.68 1.80 -18.10
N TYR A 398 -17.78 2.53 -18.74
CA TYR A 398 -17.96 2.94 -20.12
C TYR A 398 -17.74 1.74 -21.06
N THR A 399 -18.56 1.63 -22.10
CA THR A 399 -18.55 0.50 -23.04
C THR A 399 -17.76 0.79 -24.31
N LYS A 400 -17.55 2.08 -24.60
CA LYS A 400 -16.88 2.54 -25.82
C LYS A 400 -15.69 3.44 -25.48
N ILE A 401 -14.69 3.41 -26.35
CA ILE A 401 -13.44 4.18 -26.18
C ILE A 401 -13.73 5.69 -26.18
N TYR A 402 -14.50 6.16 -27.14
CA TYR A 402 -14.68 7.60 -27.39
C TYR A 402 -16.08 8.13 -27.07
N GLU A 403 -17.01 7.26 -26.67
CA GLU A 403 -18.38 7.63 -26.34
C GLU A 403 -18.63 7.43 -24.83
N PHE A 404 -19.62 8.14 -24.31
CA PHE A 404 -19.98 8.07 -22.89
C PHE A 404 -21.08 7.03 -22.59
N ASP A 405 -21.29 6.08 -23.49
CA ASP A 405 -22.21 4.97 -23.27
C ASP A 405 -21.69 4.10 -22.10
N THR A 406 -22.58 3.78 -21.18
CA THR A 406 -22.25 3.03 -19.97
C THR A 406 -23.04 1.74 -19.86
N ALA A 407 -22.48 0.77 -19.15
CA ALA A 407 -23.16 -0.44 -18.73
C ALA A 407 -22.94 -0.66 -17.24
N ASP A 408 -24.00 -1.08 -16.57
CA ASP A 408 -23.96 -1.42 -15.15
C ASP A 408 -23.70 -2.90 -14.96
N ARG A 409 -22.87 -3.24 -13.97
CA ARG A 409 -22.69 -4.59 -13.47
C ARG A 409 -22.93 -4.61 -11.96
N GLU A 410 -23.74 -5.57 -11.52
CA GLU A 410 -24.10 -5.73 -10.12
C GLU A 410 -23.53 -7.01 -9.53
N TYR A 411 -23.06 -6.89 -8.30
CA TYR A 411 -22.55 -7.99 -7.48
C TYR A 411 -23.36 -8.00 -6.18
N ASN A 412 -24.21 -9.02 -6.02
CA ASN A 412 -25.08 -9.16 -4.87
C ASN A 412 -24.65 -10.37 -4.06
N GLN A 413 -24.41 -10.19 -2.77
CA GLN A 413 -23.99 -11.25 -1.89
C GLN A 413 -24.69 -11.20 -0.56
N PHE A 414 -25.02 -12.37 -0.05
CA PHE A 414 -25.57 -12.57 1.28
C PHE A 414 -24.69 -13.57 2.03
N ASP A 415 -24.19 -13.17 3.19
CA ASP A 415 -23.23 -13.94 3.98
C ASP A 415 -23.71 -14.11 5.42
N ILE A 416 -23.37 -15.27 6.01
CA ILE A 416 -23.60 -15.59 7.42
C ILE A 416 -22.25 -15.89 8.06
N PHE A 417 -21.92 -15.14 9.12
CA PHE A 417 -20.64 -15.23 9.83
C PHE A 417 -20.86 -15.67 11.28
N PRO A 418 -20.89 -16.98 11.57
CA PRO A 418 -20.83 -17.48 12.94
C PRO A 418 -19.45 -17.24 13.53
N SER A 419 -19.39 -16.99 14.84
CA SER A 419 -18.17 -16.85 15.61
C SER A 419 -18.30 -17.45 16.99
N LEU A 420 -17.24 -18.07 17.47
CA LEU A 420 -17.10 -18.64 18.81
C LEU A 420 -15.73 -18.26 19.36
N ASN A 421 -15.69 -17.68 20.54
CA ASN A 421 -14.46 -17.47 21.32
C ASN A 421 -14.67 -18.04 22.71
N ALA A 422 -13.84 -18.97 23.10
CA ALA A 422 -13.85 -19.59 24.42
C ALA A 422 -12.51 -19.41 25.09
N SER A 423 -12.51 -19.15 26.40
CA SER A 423 -11.28 -19.13 27.19
C SER A 423 -11.50 -19.85 28.51
N TYR A 424 -10.50 -20.61 28.91
CA TYR A 424 -10.45 -21.28 30.19
C TYR A 424 -9.22 -20.82 30.96
N ASN A 425 -9.46 -20.19 32.12
CA ASN A 425 -8.42 -19.76 33.02
C ASN A 425 -8.02 -20.95 33.88
N LEU A 426 -6.89 -21.63 33.60
CA LEU A 426 -6.42 -22.77 34.42
C LEU A 426 -6.14 -22.30 35.83
N ASP A 427 -5.55 -21.12 35.96
CA ASP A 427 -5.34 -20.38 37.19
C ASP A 427 -5.23 -18.87 36.91
N THR A 428 -4.68 -18.09 37.84
CA THR A 428 -4.50 -16.64 37.72
C THR A 428 -3.43 -16.22 36.70
N LYS A 429 -2.62 -17.17 36.24
CA LYS A 429 -1.48 -16.92 35.33
C LYS A 429 -1.60 -17.66 34.01
N ASN A 430 -2.40 -18.70 33.92
CA ASN A 430 -2.47 -19.60 32.79
C ASN A 430 -3.85 -19.58 32.13
N ILE A 431 -3.91 -19.30 30.83
CA ILE A 431 -5.16 -19.21 30.06
C ILE A 431 -5.01 -20.03 28.78
N ILE A 432 -6.05 -20.80 28.47
CA ILE A 432 -6.20 -21.44 27.15
C ILE A 432 -7.34 -20.73 26.42
N ARG A 433 -7.15 -20.43 25.14
CA ARG A 433 -8.17 -19.82 24.28
C ARG A 433 -8.38 -20.66 23.02
N LEU A 434 -9.64 -20.76 22.63
CA LEU A 434 -10.06 -21.34 21.35
C LEU A 434 -10.93 -20.31 20.65
N ALA A 435 -10.65 -20.03 19.38
CA ALA A 435 -11.47 -19.15 18.58
C ALA A 435 -11.78 -19.81 17.23
N TYR A 436 -13.04 -19.68 16.80
CA TYR A 436 -13.48 -20.03 15.46
C TYR A 436 -14.33 -18.92 14.90
N GLY A 437 -14.15 -18.58 13.62
CA GLY A 437 -14.99 -17.58 12.95
C GLY A 437 -14.86 -17.66 11.44
N ILE A 438 -15.96 -17.29 10.78
CA ILE A 438 -16.00 -17.12 9.33
C ILE A 438 -15.87 -15.63 9.02
N SER A 439 -15.04 -15.29 8.04
CA SER A 439 -14.87 -13.95 7.48
C SER A 439 -14.87 -14.00 5.96
N THR A 440 -14.93 -12.85 5.31
CA THR A 440 -14.90 -12.73 3.86
C THR A 440 -13.84 -11.73 3.43
N ASN A 441 -13.21 -11.97 2.27
CA ASN A 441 -12.48 -10.98 1.51
C ASN A 441 -13.31 -10.60 0.28
N ARG A 442 -13.77 -9.34 0.21
CA ARG A 442 -14.58 -8.83 -0.88
C ARG A 442 -13.71 -8.25 -1.98
N GLN A 443 -14.15 -8.46 -3.21
CA GLN A 443 -13.53 -7.79 -4.34
C GLN A 443 -13.68 -6.26 -4.20
N GLU A 444 -12.63 -5.54 -4.57
CA GLU A 444 -12.61 -4.09 -4.63
C GLU A 444 -13.09 -3.59 -6.01
N PHE A 445 -13.61 -2.36 -6.09
CA PHE A 445 -14.02 -1.76 -7.36
C PHE A 445 -12.94 -1.86 -8.44
N ARG A 446 -11.68 -1.68 -8.05
CA ARG A 446 -10.53 -1.76 -8.95
C ARG A 446 -10.29 -3.16 -9.49
N GLU A 447 -10.48 -4.18 -8.66
CA GLU A 447 -10.25 -5.58 -9.02
C GLU A 447 -11.29 -6.10 -10.01
N VAL A 448 -12.52 -5.55 -9.98
CA VAL A 448 -13.62 -5.93 -10.88
C VAL A 448 -13.82 -4.96 -12.04
N SER A 449 -13.13 -3.82 -12.06
CA SER A 449 -13.23 -2.88 -13.17
C SER A 449 -12.43 -3.36 -14.38
N PRO A 450 -12.98 -3.37 -15.59
CA PRO A 450 -12.24 -3.70 -16.80
C PRO A 450 -11.23 -2.62 -17.20
N SER A 451 -11.13 -1.54 -16.43
CA SER A 451 -10.20 -0.44 -16.68
C SER A 451 -8.75 -0.91 -16.64
N VAL A 452 -7.93 -0.40 -17.56
CA VAL A 452 -6.49 -0.69 -17.67
C VAL A 452 -5.69 0.51 -17.21
N TYR A 453 -4.58 0.27 -16.53
CA TYR A 453 -3.57 1.28 -16.23
C TYR A 453 -2.18 0.69 -16.34
N TYR A 454 -1.22 1.51 -16.76
CA TYR A 454 0.17 1.14 -16.83
C TYR A 454 0.88 1.37 -15.49
N ASP A 455 1.49 0.32 -14.94
CA ASP A 455 2.36 0.41 -13.77
C ASP A 455 3.84 0.47 -14.20
N PHE A 456 4.47 1.62 -13.97
CA PHE A 456 5.87 1.87 -14.35
C PHE A 456 6.85 0.94 -13.62
N ASN A 457 6.55 0.55 -12.37
CA ASN A 457 7.43 -0.31 -11.59
C ASN A 457 7.34 -1.78 -12.04
N LEU A 458 6.14 -2.21 -12.43
CA LEU A 458 5.89 -3.54 -12.99
C LEU A 458 6.29 -3.63 -14.47
N PHE A 459 6.43 -2.47 -15.13
CA PHE A 459 6.63 -2.38 -16.57
C PHE A 459 5.53 -3.15 -17.35
N SER A 460 4.30 -3.02 -16.91
CA SER A 460 3.16 -3.79 -17.43
C SER A 460 1.84 -3.06 -17.17
N ASP A 461 0.86 -3.37 -17.99
CA ASP A 461 -0.52 -3.00 -17.75
C ASP A 461 -1.13 -3.85 -16.63
N VAL A 462 -2.09 -3.28 -15.93
CA VAL A 462 -2.91 -3.94 -14.90
C VAL A 462 -4.36 -3.73 -15.24
N LYS A 463 -5.14 -4.82 -15.31
CA LYS A 463 -6.57 -4.84 -15.64
C LYS A 463 -7.35 -5.60 -14.58
N GLY A 464 -8.52 -5.12 -14.21
CA GLY A 464 -9.42 -5.88 -13.33
C GLY A 464 -10.14 -7.01 -14.05
N ASN A 465 -10.69 -7.94 -13.27
CA ASN A 465 -11.46 -9.08 -13.73
C ASN A 465 -12.90 -8.97 -13.24
N THR A 466 -13.83 -8.80 -14.16
CA THR A 466 -15.25 -8.65 -13.87
C THR A 466 -15.94 -9.90 -13.30
N ASP A 467 -15.31 -11.07 -13.37
CA ASP A 467 -15.89 -12.36 -12.98
C ASP A 467 -15.47 -12.79 -11.58
N LEU A 468 -14.72 -11.95 -10.86
CA LEU A 468 -14.30 -12.24 -9.50
C LEU A 468 -15.47 -12.47 -8.56
N LYS A 469 -15.24 -13.39 -7.61
CA LYS A 469 -16.14 -13.72 -6.50
C LYS A 469 -15.47 -13.37 -5.17
N ASN A 470 -16.28 -13.09 -4.17
CA ASN A 470 -15.76 -12.91 -2.81
C ASN A 470 -15.16 -14.20 -2.27
N ALA A 471 -14.07 -14.09 -1.53
CA ALA A 471 -13.52 -15.22 -0.80
C ALA A 471 -14.22 -15.41 0.55
N THR A 472 -14.43 -16.64 0.96
CA THR A 472 -14.87 -17.00 2.31
C THR A 472 -13.72 -17.65 3.06
N ILE A 473 -13.50 -17.24 4.30
CA ILE A 473 -12.35 -17.64 5.10
C ILE A 473 -12.84 -18.23 6.41
N HIS A 474 -12.51 -19.51 6.66
CA HIS A 474 -12.70 -20.16 7.96
C HIS A 474 -11.43 -20.01 8.77
N ASN A 475 -11.52 -19.49 9.97
CA ASN A 475 -10.40 -19.26 10.89
C ASN A 475 -10.58 -20.12 12.14
N LEU A 476 -9.56 -20.83 12.52
CA LEU A 476 -9.50 -21.63 13.77
C LEU A 476 -8.18 -21.32 14.46
N ASP A 477 -8.23 -20.89 15.72
CA ASP A 477 -7.09 -20.51 16.52
C ASP A 477 -7.14 -21.19 17.88
N LEU A 478 -6.02 -21.78 18.31
CA LEU A 478 -5.81 -22.31 19.66
C LEU A 478 -4.60 -21.63 20.26
N ARG A 479 -4.74 -21.05 21.46
CA ARG A 479 -3.67 -20.29 22.11
C ARG A 479 -3.57 -20.62 23.59
N TYR A 480 -2.35 -20.83 24.04
CA TYR A 480 -1.98 -20.92 25.45
C TYR A 480 -1.21 -19.66 25.86
N GLU A 481 -1.56 -19.08 26.99
CA GLU A 481 -0.97 -17.84 27.52
C GLU A 481 -0.53 -18.08 28.96
N TYR A 482 0.72 -17.72 29.26
CA TYR A 482 1.31 -17.76 30.59
C TYR A 482 1.81 -16.37 30.99
N TYR A 483 1.29 -15.84 32.07
CA TYR A 483 1.62 -14.54 32.64
C TYR A 483 2.35 -14.73 34.01
N PRO A 484 3.68 -14.94 34.01
CA PRO A 484 4.43 -15.14 35.26
C PRO A 484 4.35 -13.92 36.17
N SER A 485 4.38 -12.71 35.62
CA SER A 485 4.21 -11.43 36.34
C SER A 485 3.37 -10.45 35.51
N LYS A 486 3.12 -9.26 36.06
CA LYS A 486 2.32 -8.22 35.42
C LYS A 486 2.88 -7.73 34.09
N ASP A 487 4.22 -7.74 33.96
CA ASP A 487 4.92 -7.18 32.79
C ASP A 487 5.58 -8.26 31.92
N GLU A 488 5.35 -9.53 32.23
CA GLU A 488 5.90 -10.70 31.53
C GLU A 488 4.80 -11.59 30.97
N TYR A 489 5.02 -12.11 29.78
CA TYR A 489 4.15 -13.12 29.20
C TYR A 489 4.91 -14.04 28.26
N ILE A 490 4.39 -15.25 28.11
CA ILE A 490 4.78 -16.23 27.10
C ILE A 490 3.50 -16.77 26.51
N THR A 491 3.36 -16.68 25.21
CA THR A 491 2.19 -17.21 24.51
C THR A 491 2.62 -18.14 23.39
N PHE A 492 1.86 -19.20 23.21
CA PHE A 492 2.00 -20.13 22.11
C PHE A 492 0.66 -20.26 21.41
N ALA A 493 0.64 -20.11 20.11
CA ALA A 493 -0.58 -20.20 19.30
C ALA A 493 -0.40 -21.14 18.11
N LEU A 494 -1.45 -21.87 17.80
CA LEU A 494 -1.61 -22.65 16.59
C LEU A 494 -2.81 -22.07 15.83
N PHE A 495 -2.69 -21.92 14.53
CA PHE A 495 -3.78 -21.45 13.69
C PHE A 495 -3.95 -22.30 12.43
N TYR A 496 -5.19 -22.34 11.95
CA TYR A 496 -5.57 -22.93 10.68
C TYR A 496 -6.57 -22.02 9.98
N LYS A 497 -6.32 -21.69 8.71
CA LYS A 497 -7.21 -20.90 7.87
C LYS A 497 -7.47 -21.64 6.56
N TYR A 498 -8.74 -21.81 6.24
CA TYR A 498 -9.19 -22.34 4.97
C TYR A 498 -9.89 -21.24 4.18
N PHE A 499 -9.43 -21.01 2.95
CA PHE A 499 -9.97 -20.03 2.03
C PHE A 499 -10.71 -20.75 0.91
N LYS A 500 -11.93 -20.32 0.65
CA LYS A 500 -12.69 -20.68 -0.53
C LYS A 500 -12.71 -19.49 -1.48
N ASN A 501 -12.35 -19.69 -2.74
CA ASN A 501 -12.25 -18.67 -3.78
C ASN A 501 -11.32 -17.48 -3.38
N PRO A 502 -10.11 -17.69 -2.86
CA PRO A 502 -9.20 -16.57 -2.58
C PRO A 502 -8.90 -15.82 -3.87
N ILE A 503 -8.81 -14.47 -3.77
CA ILE A 503 -8.45 -13.61 -4.89
C ILE A 503 -6.93 -13.50 -4.93
N GLU A 504 -6.34 -13.87 -6.06
CA GLU A 504 -4.90 -13.82 -6.30
C GLU A 504 -4.58 -12.99 -7.54
N TRP A 505 -3.36 -12.44 -7.59
CA TRP A 505 -2.81 -11.86 -8.79
C TRP A 505 -2.45 -12.97 -9.78
N THR A 506 -2.75 -12.74 -11.04
CA THR A 506 -2.32 -13.54 -12.18
C THR A 506 -2.00 -12.62 -13.35
N TYR A 507 -1.74 -13.15 -14.52
CA TYR A 507 -1.59 -12.35 -15.71
C TYR A 507 -2.18 -13.03 -16.94
N LEU A 508 -2.59 -12.19 -17.90
CA LEU A 508 -3.04 -12.60 -19.22
C LEU A 508 -1.84 -12.49 -20.18
N ASP A 509 -1.59 -13.54 -20.91
CA ASP A 509 -0.64 -13.51 -22.03
C ASP A 509 -1.36 -12.94 -23.26
N ALA A 510 -0.88 -11.80 -23.73
CA ALA A 510 -1.42 -11.11 -24.90
C ALA A 510 -0.42 -11.11 -26.06
N GLY A 511 0.24 -12.26 -26.31
CA GLY A 511 1.12 -12.41 -27.48
C GLY A 511 2.43 -11.64 -27.38
N GLY A 512 3.12 -11.73 -26.24
CA GLY A 512 4.43 -11.09 -25.99
C GLY A 512 4.39 -9.90 -25.05
N SER A 513 3.21 -9.36 -24.71
CA SER A 513 3.01 -8.44 -23.61
C SER A 513 2.18 -9.11 -22.52
N TYR A 514 2.53 -8.81 -21.26
CA TYR A 514 1.79 -9.33 -20.11
C TYR A 514 0.92 -8.24 -19.52
N THR A 515 -0.35 -8.56 -19.32
CA THR A 515 -1.28 -7.73 -18.54
C THR A 515 -1.57 -8.43 -17.23
N TYR A 516 -1.17 -7.83 -16.11
CA TYR A 516 -1.55 -8.34 -14.79
C TYR A 516 -3.04 -8.20 -14.56
N THR A 517 -3.62 -9.21 -13.91
CA THR A 517 -5.05 -9.26 -13.58
C THR A 517 -5.26 -9.99 -12.25
N PHE A 518 -6.50 -10.28 -11.92
CA PHE A 518 -6.92 -10.98 -10.71
C PHE A 518 -7.71 -12.23 -11.08
N GLU A 519 -7.58 -13.29 -10.30
CA GLU A 519 -8.31 -14.54 -10.47
C GLU A 519 -8.71 -15.09 -9.09
N ASN A 520 -9.84 -15.81 -9.04
CA ASN A 520 -10.15 -16.62 -7.87
C ASN A 520 -9.50 -17.99 -8.01
N ALA A 521 -8.57 -18.33 -7.13
CA ALA A 521 -8.16 -19.70 -6.97
C ALA A 521 -9.28 -20.56 -6.37
N LEU A 522 -9.19 -21.88 -6.52
CA LEU A 522 -10.22 -22.81 -6.02
C LEU A 522 -10.28 -22.80 -4.49
N SER A 523 -9.13 -22.92 -3.84
CA SER A 523 -9.00 -22.91 -2.39
C SER A 523 -7.58 -22.57 -1.95
N ALA A 524 -7.43 -22.22 -0.67
CA ALA A 524 -6.12 -22.16 -0.05
C ALA A 524 -6.19 -22.64 1.40
N ASN A 525 -5.07 -23.18 1.89
CA ASN A 525 -4.86 -23.57 3.28
C ASN A 525 -3.66 -22.83 3.84
N ASN A 526 -3.86 -22.26 5.02
CA ASN A 526 -2.80 -21.59 5.78
C ASN A 526 -2.81 -22.16 7.20
N TYR A 527 -1.70 -22.68 7.67
CA TYR A 527 -1.57 -23.15 9.05
C TYR A 527 -0.18 -22.83 9.59
N GLY A 528 -0.09 -22.68 10.89
CA GLY A 528 1.17 -22.33 11.50
C GLY A 528 1.16 -22.34 13.01
N ALA A 529 2.33 -22.06 13.54
CA ALA A 529 2.58 -21.92 14.96
C ALA A 529 3.27 -20.58 15.23
N GLU A 530 2.89 -19.95 16.33
CA GLU A 530 3.42 -18.65 16.76
C GLU A 530 3.85 -18.73 18.22
N ILE A 531 4.97 -18.10 18.53
CA ILE A 531 5.41 -17.83 19.89
C ILE A 531 5.59 -16.32 20.06
N ASP A 532 5.09 -15.79 21.17
CA ASP A 532 5.31 -14.40 21.57
C ASP A 532 5.68 -14.37 23.05
N MET A 533 6.81 -13.75 23.37
CA MET A 533 7.38 -13.74 24.70
C MET A 533 7.94 -12.36 25.04
N LYS A 534 7.63 -11.92 26.25
CA LYS A 534 8.29 -10.79 26.92
C LYS A 534 8.74 -11.25 28.30
N LYS A 535 10.05 -11.24 28.55
CA LYS A 535 10.64 -11.78 29.77
C LYS A 535 11.69 -10.83 30.35
N SER A 536 11.55 -10.45 31.63
CA SER A 536 12.63 -9.82 32.41
C SER A 536 13.79 -10.77 32.56
N LEU A 537 15.02 -10.24 32.52
CA LEU A 537 16.25 -11.00 32.72
C LEU A 537 16.80 -10.88 34.17
N ASP A 538 16.02 -10.35 35.10
CA ASP A 538 16.40 -10.18 36.51
C ASP A 538 16.79 -11.54 37.16
N PHE A 539 16.20 -12.64 36.70
CA PHE A 539 16.47 -13.99 37.17
C PHE A 539 17.89 -14.48 36.85
N VAL A 540 18.61 -13.85 35.93
CA VAL A 540 20.02 -14.09 35.61
C VAL A 540 20.94 -12.96 36.10
N GLY A 541 20.43 -12.02 36.91
CA GLY A 541 21.19 -10.90 37.45
C GLY A 541 21.34 -9.72 36.47
N LEU A 542 20.59 -9.70 35.38
CA LEU A 542 20.55 -8.59 34.42
C LEU A 542 19.34 -7.70 34.71
N ASP A 543 19.43 -6.94 35.81
CA ASP A 543 18.38 -6.03 36.22
C ASP A 543 18.11 -4.97 35.16
N ASN A 544 16.84 -4.61 34.98
CA ASN A 544 16.34 -3.66 33.98
C ASN A 544 16.47 -4.13 32.53
N PHE A 545 16.90 -5.36 32.26
CA PHE A 545 16.86 -5.90 30.90
C PHE A 545 15.58 -6.71 30.67
N THR A 546 15.03 -6.53 29.49
CA THR A 546 13.84 -7.27 29.04
C THR A 546 14.10 -7.84 27.65
N LEU A 547 13.91 -9.15 27.50
CA LEU A 547 13.97 -9.85 26.22
C LEU A 547 12.55 -9.96 25.63
N GLY A 548 12.39 -9.56 24.38
CA GLY A 548 11.23 -9.79 23.56
C GLY A 548 11.55 -10.78 22.44
N LEU A 549 10.64 -11.70 22.17
CA LEU A 549 10.70 -12.65 21.06
C LEU A 549 9.31 -12.81 20.48
N ASN A 550 9.18 -12.61 19.18
CA ASN A 550 8.00 -12.99 18.41
C ASN A 550 8.46 -13.79 17.19
N ALA A 551 7.99 -15.01 17.05
CA ALA A 551 8.34 -15.86 15.92
C ALA A 551 7.11 -16.62 15.42
N ALA A 552 7.02 -16.78 14.11
CA ALA A 552 5.99 -17.54 13.44
C ALA A 552 6.59 -18.49 12.41
N LEU A 553 6.05 -19.70 12.34
CA LEU A 553 6.27 -20.67 11.26
C LEU A 553 4.94 -20.89 10.56
N ILE A 554 4.93 -20.71 9.25
CA ILE A 554 3.70 -20.68 8.45
C ILE A 554 3.88 -21.55 7.21
N SER A 555 2.93 -22.43 6.98
CA SER A 555 2.81 -23.18 5.72
C SER A 555 1.55 -22.73 5.02
N SER A 556 1.66 -22.38 3.76
CA SER A 556 0.52 -22.00 2.91
C SER A 556 0.54 -22.78 1.61
N GLN A 557 -0.63 -23.17 1.16
CA GLN A 557 -0.85 -23.85 -0.11
C GLN A 557 -2.11 -23.29 -0.75
N ILE A 558 -1.99 -22.77 -1.97
CA ILE A 558 -3.09 -22.37 -2.82
C ILE A 558 -3.25 -23.38 -3.93
N ASN A 559 -4.50 -23.73 -4.24
CA ASN A 559 -4.84 -24.68 -5.28
C ASN A 559 -5.68 -23.98 -6.34
N PHE A 560 -5.28 -24.13 -7.59
CA PHE A 560 -5.98 -23.58 -8.74
C PHE A 560 -6.86 -24.62 -9.42
N ASP A 561 -7.82 -24.16 -10.21
CA ASP A 561 -8.59 -25.03 -11.08
C ASP A 561 -7.70 -25.56 -12.21
N SER A 562 -7.99 -26.78 -12.70
CA SER A 562 -7.23 -27.40 -13.79
C SER A 562 -7.30 -26.61 -15.11
N SER A 563 -8.24 -25.69 -15.25
CA SER A 563 -8.36 -24.76 -16.39
C SER A 563 -7.54 -23.48 -16.22
N SER A 564 -7.01 -23.21 -15.04
CA SER A 564 -6.13 -22.07 -14.79
C SER A 564 -4.75 -22.28 -15.41
N MET A 565 -4.10 -21.20 -15.85
CA MET A 565 -2.69 -21.22 -16.27
C MET A 565 -1.72 -21.18 -15.09
N GLU A 566 -2.22 -21.06 -13.87
CA GLU A 566 -1.46 -21.06 -12.64
C GLU A 566 -1.24 -22.48 -12.10
N THR A 567 -0.17 -22.67 -11.34
CA THR A 567 0.12 -23.91 -10.62
C THR A 567 -0.04 -23.76 -9.13
N ASP A 568 -0.30 -24.88 -8.45
CA ASP A 568 -0.34 -24.94 -6.99
C ASP A 568 0.99 -24.45 -6.39
N ARG A 569 0.90 -23.47 -5.49
CA ARG A 569 2.05 -22.78 -4.90
C ARG A 569 1.72 -22.23 -3.51
N PRO A 570 2.72 -21.73 -2.74
CA PRO A 570 2.42 -20.89 -1.58
C PRO A 570 1.66 -19.62 -1.99
N MET A 571 0.82 -19.09 -1.11
CA MET A 571 0.11 -17.82 -1.33
C MET A 571 1.10 -16.68 -1.56
N GLN A 572 0.78 -15.78 -2.48
CA GLN A 572 1.59 -14.60 -2.75
C GLN A 572 1.71 -13.72 -1.49
N GLY A 573 2.92 -13.21 -1.23
CA GLY A 573 3.23 -12.40 -0.07
C GLY A 573 3.42 -13.17 1.24
N GLN A 574 3.06 -14.48 1.29
CA GLN A 574 3.22 -15.31 2.48
C GLN A 574 4.67 -15.77 2.65
N SER A 575 5.26 -15.43 3.80
CA SER A 575 6.59 -15.93 4.21
C SER A 575 6.45 -17.20 5.04
N PRO A 576 7.35 -18.19 4.87
CA PRO A 576 7.32 -19.43 5.67
C PRO A 576 7.75 -19.22 7.13
N TYR A 577 8.44 -18.16 7.43
CA TYR A 577 8.80 -17.79 8.81
C TYR A 577 8.97 -16.29 8.97
N LEU A 578 8.76 -15.84 10.19
CA LEU A 578 9.03 -14.48 10.68
C LEU A 578 9.71 -14.60 12.03
N VAL A 579 10.75 -13.82 12.27
CA VAL A 579 11.42 -13.71 13.57
C VAL A 579 11.66 -12.25 13.92
N ASN A 580 11.17 -11.83 15.08
CA ASN A 580 11.47 -10.54 15.70
C ASN A 580 12.07 -10.81 17.08
N THR A 581 13.23 -10.26 17.35
CA THR A 581 13.86 -10.33 18.67
C THR A 581 14.24 -8.94 19.12
N SER A 582 14.05 -8.64 20.38
CA SER A 582 14.41 -7.35 20.95
C SER A 582 15.03 -7.53 22.34
N LEU A 583 16.06 -6.74 22.61
CA LEU A 583 16.66 -6.61 23.93
C LEU A 583 16.54 -5.15 24.36
N TYR A 584 15.81 -4.92 25.44
CA TYR A 584 15.62 -3.59 26.01
C TYR A 584 16.32 -3.49 27.36
N TYR A 585 16.98 -2.37 27.59
CA TYR A 585 17.42 -1.88 28.88
C TYR A 585 16.64 -0.64 29.24
N ASP A 586 15.97 -0.59 30.39
CA ASP A 586 15.22 0.58 30.86
C ASP A 586 15.53 0.88 32.33
N SER A 587 16.27 1.96 32.57
CA SER A 587 16.65 2.40 33.89
C SER A 587 15.86 3.63 34.32
N LYS A 588 14.91 3.45 35.21
CA LYS A 588 14.14 4.57 35.80
C LYS A 588 15.05 5.54 36.56
N LYS A 589 16.14 5.06 37.16
CA LYS A 589 17.09 5.86 37.95
C LYS A 589 17.85 6.86 37.07
N THR A 590 18.30 6.42 35.90
CA THR A 590 19.07 7.25 34.98
C THR A 590 18.19 7.91 33.94
N GLY A 591 16.95 7.43 33.75
CA GLY A 591 16.06 7.88 32.68
C GLY A 591 16.55 7.47 31.29
N ILE A 592 17.40 6.44 31.19
CA ILE A 592 17.93 5.94 29.91
C ILE A 592 17.19 4.65 29.57
N SER A 593 16.69 4.61 28.34
CA SER A 593 16.16 3.39 27.74
C SER A 593 16.91 3.11 26.44
N VAL A 594 17.40 1.88 26.27
CA VAL A 594 18.12 1.40 25.09
C VAL A 594 17.42 0.17 24.56
N GLY A 595 17.23 0.08 23.25
CA GLY A 595 16.67 -1.10 22.59
C GLY A 595 17.53 -1.51 21.39
N ILE A 596 17.75 -2.82 21.26
CA ILE A 596 18.28 -3.46 20.06
C ILE A 596 17.19 -4.35 19.52
N LEU A 597 16.83 -4.15 18.25
CA LEU A 597 15.75 -4.88 17.60
C LEU A 597 16.30 -5.58 16.36
N TYR A 598 15.99 -6.85 16.24
CA TYR A 598 16.34 -7.66 15.08
C TYR A 598 15.06 -8.20 14.43
N ASN A 599 14.98 -8.11 13.12
CA ASN A 599 13.89 -8.66 12.33
C ASN A 599 14.43 -9.46 11.14
N ARG A 600 13.83 -10.62 10.89
CA ARG A 600 14.06 -11.42 9.69
C ARG A 600 12.76 -12.03 9.20
N ILE A 601 12.50 -11.87 7.90
CA ILE A 601 11.35 -12.46 7.20
C ILE A 601 11.88 -13.45 6.18
N GLY A 602 11.27 -14.62 6.08
CA GLY A 602 11.63 -15.63 5.10
C GLY A 602 11.32 -15.22 3.66
N LYS A 603 11.81 -15.99 2.70
CA LYS A 603 11.56 -15.81 1.27
C LYS A 603 10.06 -15.85 0.97
N ARG A 604 9.55 -14.88 0.16
CA ARG A 604 8.12 -14.80 -0.22
C ARG A 604 7.95 -14.47 -1.70
N ILE A 605 6.88 -14.99 -2.30
CA ILE A 605 6.51 -14.67 -3.68
C ILE A 605 5.98 -13.23 -3.73
N VAL A 606 6.52 -12.40 -4.63
CA VAL A 606 6.09 -11.01 -4.85
C VAL A 606 5.65 -10.74 -6.29
N GLY A 607 5.99 -11.62 -7.22
CA GLY A 607 5.52 -11.62 -8.59
C GLY A 607 5.28 -13.06 -9.04
N ILE A 608 4.25 -13.25 -9.83
CA ILE A 608 3.83 -14.56 -10.28
C ILE A 608 4.53 -14.91 -11.58
N GLY A 609 4.95 -16.14 -11.73
CA GLY A 609 5.54 -16.70 -12.91
C GLY A 609 4.50 -17.28 -13.88
N ARG A 610 4.95 -17.97 -14.91
CA ARG A 610 4.13 -18.62 -15.94
C ARG A 610 4.63 -20.02 -16.20
N VAL A 611 3.72 -20.94 -16.35
CA VAL A 611 4.00 -22.30 -16.84
C VAL A 611 3.60 -22.41 -18.30
N ASP A 612 4.46 -22.98 -19.12
CA ASP A 612 4.13 -23.28 -20.51
C ASP A 612 3.15 -24.48 -20.56
N THR A 613 1.94 -24.25 -21.08
CA THR A 613 0.88 -25.28 -21.21
C THR A 613 0.51 -25.60 -22.66
N GLY A 614 1.27 -25.05 -23.63
CA GLY A 614 1.03 -25.24 -25.06
C GLY A 614 1.31 -26.66 -25.57
N SER A 615 0.93 -26.96 -26.81
CA SER A 615 1.36 -28.19 -27.48
C SER A 615 2.86 -28.13 -27.74
N GLY A 616 3.64 -29.03 -27.15
CA GLY A 616 5.10 -28.99 -27.10
C GLY A 616 5.65 -28.21 -25.91
N ALA A 617 4.83 -28.07 -24.85
CA ALA A 617 5.22 -27.45 -23.60
C ALA A 617 6.57 -27.96 -23.10
N SER A 618 7.44 -27.03 -22.70
CA SER A 618 8.77 -27.33 -22.17
C SER A 618 9.00 -26.57 -20.88
N ILE A 619 9.56 -27.24 -19.89
CA ILE A 619 9.97 -26.60 -18.64
C ILE A 619 10.96 -25.45 -18.86
N ASN A 620 11.70 -25.47 -19.98
CA ASN A 620 12.63 -24.42 -20.37
C ASN A 620 11.91 -23.10 -20.76
N ASN A 621 10.61 -23.19 -21.10
CA ASN A 621 9.78 -22.05 -21.45
C ASN A 621 9.04 -21.45 -20.25
N ASP A 622 9.14 -22.08 -19.07
CA ASP A 622 8.54 -21.56 -17.86
C ASP A 622 9.19 -20.24 -17.41
N VAL A 623 8.39 -19.27 -17.08
CA VAL A 623 8.82 -18.07 -16.36
C VAL A 623 8.57 -18.30 -14.87
N PRO A 624 9.60 -18.40 -14.03
CA PRO A 624 9.43 -18.71 -12.62
C PRO A 624 8.89 -17.52 -11.82
N ASP A 625 8.26 -17.83 -10.68
CA ASP A 625 7.87 -16.82 -9.70
C ASP A 625 9.05 -15.95 -9.27
N THR A 626 8.75 -14.68 -9.00
CA THR A 626 9.71 -13.74 -8.41
C THR A 626 9.57 -13.74 -6.90
N TYR A 627 10.68 -13.96 -6.22
CA TYR A 627 10.78 -14.01 -4.77
C TYR A 627 11.55 -12.79 -4.23
N GLU A 628 11.00 -12.15 -3.21
CA GLU A 628 11.79 -11.30 -2.31
C GLU A 628 12.59 -12.21 -1.37
N LEU A 629 13.92 -12.02 -1.37
CA LEU A 629 14.83 -12.84 -0.55
C LEU A 629 14.87 -12.35 0.89
N PRO A 630 15.15 -13.26 1.86
CA PRO A 630 15.33 -12.89 3.26
C PRO A 630 16.42 -11.85 3.44
N ARG A 631 16.20 -10.94 4.36
CA ARG A 631 17.18 -9.94 4.75
C ARG A 631 17.13 -9.73 6.27
N ASP A 632 18.28 -9.43 6.86
CA ASP A 632 18.42 -9.15 8.29
C ASP A 632 18.30 -7.64 8.51
N LEU A 633 17.40 -7.23 9.38
CA LEU A 633 17.22 -5.85 9.83
C LEU A 633 17.67 -5.72 11.27
N LEU A 634 18.55 -4.77 11.54
CA LEU A 634 19.03 -4.47 12.89
C LEU A 634 18.80 -2.98 13.18
N ASP A 635 18.03 -2.71 14.21
CA ASP A 635 17.72 -1.35 14.66
C ASP A 635 18.27 -1.12 16.06
N PHE A 636 18.70 0.11 16.34
CA PHE A 636 19.10 0.57 17.67
C PHE A 636 18.28 1.80 18.04
N VAL A 637 17.75 1.81 19.25
CA VAL A 637 16.92 2.89 19.79
C VAL A 637 17.48 3.36 21.11
N LEU A 638 17.67 4.66 21.27
CA LEU A 638 18.07 5.30 22.52
C LEU A 638 17.05 6.37 22.89
N THR A 639 16.57 6.31 24.12
CA THR A 639 15.74 7.37 24.71
C THR A 639 16.39 7.85 26.01
N LYS A 640 16.47 9.15 26.21
CA LYS A 640 16.94 9.78 27.44
C LYS A 640 15.92 10.76 27.96
N ARG A 641 15.34 10.48 29.12
CA ARG A 641 14.48 11.41 29.86
C ARG A 641 15.34 12.35 30.70
N ILE A 642 15.10 13.65 30.53
CA ILE A 642 15.79 14.73 31.24
C ILE A 642 14.74 15.47 32.09
N GLY A 643 14.76 15.22 33.38
CA GLY A 643 13.70 15.68 34.28
C GLY A 643 12.33 15.07 33.95
N LYS A 644 11.27 15.84 34.14
CA LYS A 644 9.87 15.39 33.91
C LYS A 644 9.31 15.79 32.55
N HIS A 645 9.96 16.70 31.85
CA HIS A 645 9.39 17.41 30.72
C HIS A 645 10.09 17.18 29.39
N ILE A 646 11.34 16.73 29.40
CA ILE A 646 12.14 16.62 28.18
C ILE A 646 12.52 15.18 27.94
N GLU A 647 12.35 14.70 26.73
CA GLU A 647 12.79 13.41 26.26
C GLU A 647 13.56 13.55 24.95
N PHE A 648 14.79 13.08 24.94
CA PHE A 648 15.63 12.96 23.75
C PHE A 648 15.51 11.55 23.19
N LYS A 649 15.38 11.43 21.86
CA LYS A 649 15.31 10.16 21.12
C LYS A 649 16.33 10.11 20.02
N ALA A 650 17.04 9.00 19.89
CA ALA A 650 17.88 8.68 18.75
C ALA A 650 17.59 7.25 18.29
N ASN A 651 17.29 7.08 17.00
CA ASN A 651 17.01 5.79 16.42
C ASN A 651 17.90 5.60 15.19
N PHE A 652 18.52 4.42 15.11
CA PHE A 652 19.30 3.97 13.95
C PHE A 652 18.57 2.77 13.39
N LYS A 653 18.02 2.87 12.18
CA LYS A 653 17.25 1.81 11.54
C LYS A 653 18.01 1.23 10.36
N ASP A 654 17.86 -0.07 10.19
CA ASP A 654 18.51 -0.84 9.13
C ASP A 654 20.04 -0.61 9.11
N ILE A 655 20.68 -0.79 10.28
CA ILE A 655 22.12 -0.55 10.47
C ILE A 655 22.96 -1.42 9.54
N LEU A 656 22.48 -2.64 9.24
CA LEU A 656 23.17 -3.57 8.38
C LEU A 656 23.11 -3.15 6.91
N ASN A 657 22.13 -2.32 6.52
CA ASN A 657 21.91 -1.81 5.17
C ASN A 657 22.09 -2.88 4.08
N GLN A 658 21.55 -4.07 4.34
CA GLN A 658 21.64 -5.17 3.40
C GLN A 658 20.82 -4.85 2.14
N GLN A 659 21.29 -5.34 1.01
CA GLN A 659 20.59 -5.19 -0.26
C GLN A 659 19.23 -5.89 -0.21
N VAL A 660 18.18 -5.20 -0.66
CA VAL A 660 16.88 -5.80 -0.98
C VAL A 660 17.05 -6.49 -2.31
N VAL A 661 16.77 -7.78 -2.37
CA VAL A 661 16.98 -8.60 -3.56
C VAL A 661 15.70 -9.33 -3.94
N PHE A 662 15.30 -9.19 -5.19
CA PHE A 662 14.24 -9.98 -5.82
C PHE A 662 14.90 -10.93 -6.81
N ALA A 663 14.55 -12.22 -6.75
CA ALA A 663 15.14 -13.23 -7.58
C ALA A 663 14.12 -14.23 -8.11
N GLN A 664 14.40 -14.74 -9.29
CA GLN A 664 13.73 -15.85 -9.95
C GLN A 664 14.62 -17.08 -9.95
N TYR A 665 14.03 -18.26 -10.07
CA TYR A 665 14.73 -19.53 -10.11
C TYR A 665 14.25 -20.35 -11.30
N PRO A 666 14.65 -19.98 -12.55
CA PRO A 666 14.31 -20.75 -13.73
C PRO A 666 14.74 -22.20 -13.56
N ARG A 667 13.88 -23.10 -14.02
CA ARG A 667 14.12 -24.51 -14.11
C ARG A 667 14.43 -24.83 -15.55
N PHE A 668 15.36 -25.71 -15.78
CA PHE A 668 15.72 -26.18 -17.10
C PHE A 668 16.18 -27.62 -17.02
N GLU A 669 15.96 -28.36 -18.09
CA GLU A 669 16.43 -29.74 -18.28
C GLU A 669 17.78 -29.70 -18.95
N ASP A 670 18.78 -30.36 -18.35
CA ASP A 670 20.13 -30.50 -18.96
C ASP A 670 20.12 -31.65 -19.98
N GLU A 671 21.29 -31.84 -20.63
CA GLU A 671 21.47 -32.88 -21.66
C GLU A 671 21.26 -34.30 -21.12
N ASP A 672 21.41 -34.50 -19.82
CA ASP A 672 21.24 -35.78 -19.14
C ASP A 672 19.76 -35.98 -18.63
N GLY A 673 18.86 -35.04 -18.88
CA GLY A 673 17.48 -35.07 -18.44
C GLY A 673 17.26 -34.66 -16.96
N ASN A 674 18.25 -34.08 -16.28
CA ASN A 674 18.11 -33.62 -14.93
C ASN A 674 17.53 -32.20 -14.89
N ILE A 675 16.59 -31.95 -13.95
CA ILE A 675 16.03 -30.63 -13.73
C ILE A 675 16.94 -29.81 -12.82
N ASN A 676 17.55 -28.79 -13.37
CA ASN A 676 18.41 -27.86 -12.71
C ASN A 676 17.67 -26.54 -12.39
N LYS A 677 18.24 -25.74 -11.46
CA LYS A 677 17.75 -24.40 -11.11
C LYS A 677 18.89 -23.42 -11.06
N ARG A 678 18.67 -22.21 -11.57
CA ARG A 678 19.63 -21.09 -11.46
C ARG A 678 18.97 -19.90 -10.76
N LYS A 679 19.72 -19.23 -9.90
CA LYS A 679 19.27 -17.99 -9.26
C LYS A 679 19.53 -16.82 -10.19
N GLN A 680 18.46 -16.09 -10.57
CA GLN A 680 18.51 -14.88 -11.37
C GLN A 680 17.97 -13.70 -10.58
N VAL A 681 18.77 -12.63 -10.44
CA VAL A 681 18.37 -11.42 -9.72
C VAL A 681 17.62 -10.50 -10.68
N SER A 682 16.34 -10.31 -10.45
CA SER A 682 15.45 -9.45 -11.26
C SER A 682 15.43 -8.00 -10.79
N LYS A 683 15.56 -7.77 -9.47
CA LYS A 683 15.61 -6.42 -8.89
C LYS A 683 16.51 -6.41 -7.67
N SER A 684 17.30 -5.35 -7.52
CA SER A 684 18.07 -5.16 -6.29
C SER A 684 18.41 -3.70 -6.05
N PHE A 685 18.41 -3.29 -4.76
CA PHE A 685 18.79 -1.93 -4.33
C PHE A 685 19.17 -1.91 -2.85
N ARG A 686 19.84 -0.85 -2.40
CA ARG A 686 20.14 -0.58 -0.99
C ARG A 686 19.27 0.56 -0.48
N PRO A 687 18.50 0.38 0.61
CA PRO A 687 17.61 1.41 1.14
C PRO A 687 18.34 2.52 1.91
N GLY A 688 19.58 2.30 2.34
CA GLY A 688 20.29 3.18 3.26
C GLY A 688 19.91 2.94 4.72
N THR A 689 20.78 3.43 5.63
CA THR A 689 20.52 3.44 7.08
C THR A 689 19.83 4.75 7.44
N ASP A 690 18.72 4.68 8.19
CA ASP A 690 18.03 5.85 8.72
C ASP A 690 18.51 6.19 10.13
N ILE A 691 18.86 7.46 10.34
CA ILE A 691 19.32 8.02 11.62
C ILE A 691 18.35 9.13 12.02
N TYR A 692 17.50 8.84 13.00
CA TYR A 692 16.56 9.82 13.55
C TYR A 692 17.05 10.39 14.87
N ILE A 693 16.98 11.70 15.01
CA ILE A 693 17.26 12.45 16.24
C ILE A 693 16.07 13.36 16.54
N GLY A 694 15.51 13.26 17.73
CA GLY A 694 14.33 14.02 18.11
C GLY A 694 14.34 14.49 19.56
N LEU A 695 13.66 15.60 19.78
CA LEU A 695 13.39 16.18 21.09
C LEU A 695 11.87 16.26 21.29
N GLN A 696 11.43 15.81 22.45
CA GLN A 696 10.03 15.90 22.87
C GLN A 696 9.95 16.69 24.18
N ILE A 697 9.03 17.65 24.23
CA ILE A 697 8.76 18.46 25.43
C ILE A 697 7.30 18.24 25.82
N THR A 698 7.07 17.96 27.08
CA THR A 698 5.73 17.78 27.68
C THR A 698 5.48 18.88 28.73
N PHE A 699 4.38 19.63 28.59
CA PHE A 699 3.97 20.75 29.45
C PHE A 699 2.72 20.38 30.25
#